data_fa7be14a9d8964bd66db3e7275107652
#
_entry.id   fa7be14a9d8964bd66db3e7275107652
#
_cell.length_a   1.000
_cell.length_b   1.000
_cell.length_c   1.000
_cell.angle_alpha   90.00
_cell.angle_beta   90.00
_cell.angle_gamma   90.00
#
_symmetry.space_group_name_H-M   'P 1'
#
loop_
_entity.id
_entity.type
_entity.pdbx_description
1 polymer ?
#
loop_
_entity_poly.entity_id
_entity_poly.type
_entity_poly.pdbx_seq_one_letter_code
_entity_poly.pdbx_strand_id
1 'polypeptide(L)'
;MKKKFELKPVDLRSTCDPKMFTFKSTAEVDPLDNVIGQERAVQAIEFGLNMKSPGYNMFVTGIEGTGKSTIIRDIVNGHAKNLSSPVDWCMVNNFKDEYRPKPISVPTGKATRFCKKMGDLIDDLKKELPKAFEHESYQQRQSEIQKKYSDQQKNIFKNLEASAAEKNVQINRTKTGYQTVPIVKEKAISPEEYLALPEDTRGKIEENILTVQSEIDATIREINKINQAMNSQIEKLMEEIALFVVKQRIDVLRDAFKECTDILTYLDEVQDDILENVKDFIASSETKASIEGLMFQPPKPSFQRYEVNVLVDQKKLKGAPVIFETNPTYHNVFGQIEKRAYMGTITTDFTMIQAGSLLRANGGYLIMEIESILMNSFVWEALKRALQNKRLFIEDVTSGMGYGTSSLRPEPIPLEVKVILLGSYHLFHLLQNNDSKFNKIFKVRADFDDEVEKNDDTIQKYARFIARSCKEEGLLPLTPKGVAAIVEHGEKYISNKLKLSIRFGPIMGILREADYWARKRNGRLVTDKDVVRAYNEYRFRYNLYEEKMHESYVDDTIMIDVESNVVGQVNALAVFQIGDISFGRPSRITAETYMGKQSVINIEREAKLSGKTHDKGVLILSGYLGRTFAQNYPLGLSISITFEQSYGGIDGDSASSTELYAIISSLSDIPIHQGIAVTGSVNQKGK
;
A
#
# COMPACT_ATOMS: atom_id res chain seq x y z
N MET A 1 15.09 47.32 45.25
CA MET A 1 15.12 45.99 44.49
C MET A 1 13.83 45.64 43.75
N LYS A 2 12.63 46.08 44.24
CA LYS A 2 11.33 45.69 43.59
C LYS A 2 11.18 46.06 42.11
N LYS A 3 11.71 47.18 41.62
CA LYS A 3 11.52 47.65 40.22
C LYS A 3 12.30 46.89 39.13
N LYS A 4 13.27 46.05 39.47
CA LYS A 4 14.11 45.37 38.47
C LYS A 4 13.43 44.14 37.80
N PHE A 5 12.47 43.55 38.52
CA PHE A 5 11.80 42.30 38.06
C PHE A 5 10.32 42.51 37.73
N GLU A 6 9.80 43.74 37.94
CA GLU A 6 8.42 44.06 37.60
C GLU A 6 8.30 44.28 36.09
N LEU A 7 7.48 43.44 35.42
CA LEU A 7 7.18 43.55 34.00
C LEU A 7 6.06 44.57 33.77
N LYS A 8 6.20 45.38 32.74
CA LYS A 8 5.13 46.29 32.31
C LYS A 8 4.08 45.50 31.52
N PRO A 9 2.81 45.98 31.49
CA PRO A 9 1.75 45.30 30.70
C PRO A 9 2.13 45.06 29.23
N VAL A 10 2.92 45.93 28.61
CA VAL A 10 3.41 45.81 27.25
C VAL A 10 4.39 44.62 27.06
N ASP A 11 5.11 44.24 28.13
CA ASP A 11 6.08 43.15 28.10
C ASP A 11 5.43 41.79 28.27
N LEU A 12 4.13 41.74 28.67
CA LEU A 12 3.37 40.51 28.88
C LEU A 12 2.78 39.92 27.61
N ARG A 13 2.73 40.70 26.53
CA ARG A 13 2.25 40.27 25.23
C ARG A 13 3.21 40.69 24.13
N SER A 14 3.64 39.73 23.29
CA SER A 14 4.33 40.06 22.07
C SER A 14 3.32 40.51 21.01
N THR A 15 3.67 41.56 20.29
CA THR A 15 2.83 42.12 19.21
C THR A 15 3.62 42.17 17.90
N CYS A 16 2.93 42.00 16.80
CA CYS A 16 3.48 42.22 15.47
C CYS A 16 3.07 43.60 14.95
N ASP A 17 4.05 44.46 14.63
CA ASP A 17 3.74 45.77 14.09
C ASP A 17 3.22 45.69 12.66
N PRO A 18 1.94 46.07 12.39
CA PRO A 18 1.39 46.07 11.04
C PRO A 18 2.13 46.93 10.02
N LYS A 19 2.94 47.90 10.50
CA LYS A 19 3.73 48.79 9.67
C LYS A 19 4.91 48.08 8.97
N MET A 20 5.26 46.88 9.41
CA MET A 20 6.24 46.00 8.73
C MET A 20 5.77 45.57 7.32
N PHE A 21 4.47 45.63 7.10
CA PHE A 21 3.87 45.22 5.84
C PHE A 21 3.63 46.43 4.93
N THR A 22 4.26 46.47 3.76
CA THR A 22 4.19 47.58 2.81
C THR A 22 2.99 47.54 1.86
N PHE A 23 2.25 46.43 1.86
CA PHE A 23 1.05 46.21 1.01
C PHE A 23 -0.23 46.73 1.69
N LYS A 24 -1.26 47.01 0.89
CA LYS A 24 -2.61 47.35 1.39
C LYS A 24 -3.42 46.12 1.73
N SER A 25 -3.20 45.02 1.01
CA SER A 25 -3.82 43.74 1.24
C SER A 25 -2.93 42.60 0.73
N THR A 26 -3.18 41.36 1.19
CA THR A 26 -2.43 40.17 0.74
C THR A 26 -2.69 39.84 -0.74
N ALA A 27 -3.67 40.48 -1.40
CA ALA A 27 -3.88 40.35 -2.85
C ALA A 27 -2.71 40.96 -3.67
N GLU A 28 -1.94 41.89 -3.07
CA GLU A 28 -0.77 42.54 -3.70
C GLU A 28 0.54 41.78 -3.41
N VAL A 29 0.48 40.72 -2.61
CA VAL A 29 1.68 39.98 -2.17
C VAL A 29 1.89 38.76 -3.08
N ASP A 30 3.13 38.60 -3.57
CA ASP A 30 3.51 37.44 -4.34
C ASP A 30 3.39 36.15 -3.49
N PRO A 31 2.72 35.11 -3.99
CA PRO A 31 2.60 33.84 -3.29
C PRO A 31 3.96 33.26 -2.90
N LEU A 32 4.00 32.51 -1.81
CA LEU A 32 5.21 31.83 -1.40
C LEU A 32 5.46 30.59 -2.27
N ASP A 33 6.59 30.54 -2.95
CA ASP A 33 6.99 29.38 -3.76
C ASP A 33 7.70 28.30 -2.95
N ASN A 34 8.34 28.70 -1.83
CA ASN A 34 9.14 27.82 -0.99
C ASN A 34 8.44 27.51 0.33
N VAL A 35 8.98 26.53 1.05
CA VAL A 35 8.49 26.12 2.37
C VAL A 35 9.20 26.90 3.46
N ILE A 36 8.47 27.30 4.50
CA ILE A 36 9.04 28.05 5.63
C ILE A 36 9.65 27.06 6.64
N GLY A 37 10.92 27.25 7.01
CA GLY A 37 11.58 26.60 8.13
C GLY A 37 11.77 25.08 7.99
N GLN A 38 11.72 24.54 6.78
CA GLN A 38 11.85 23.09 6.53
C GLN A 38 13.13 22.73 5.76
N GLU A 39 14.15 23.57 5.84
CA GLU A 39 15.38 23.41 5.02
C GLU A 39 16.05 22.05 5.27
N ARG A 40 16.08 21.59 6.53
CA ARG A 40 16.64 20.28 6.91
C ARG A 40 15.84 19.13 6.29
N ALA A 41 14.52 19.18 6.37
CA ALA A 41 13.65 18.17 5.80
C ALA A 41 13.79 18.12 4.27
N VAL A 42 13.79 19.28 3.60
CA VAL A 42 13.95 19.39 2.16
C VAL A 42 15.29 18.80 1.71
N GLN A 43 16.41 19.16 2.35
CA GLN A 43 17.73 18.61 2.04
C GLN A 43 17.78 17.09 2.23
N ALA A 44 17.18 16.57 3.32
CA ALA A 44 17.12 15.13 3.54
C ALA A 44 16.29 14.41 2.48
N ILE A 45 15.17 15.01 2.04
CA ILE A 45 14.33 14.46 0.96
C ILE A 45 15.08 14.46 -0.35
N GLU A 46 15.69 15.57 -0.73
CA GLU A 46 16.50 15.67 -1.97
C GLU A 46 17.66 14.67 -1.98
N PHE A 47 18.37 14.54 -0.87
CA PHE A 47 19.37 13.50 -0.69
C PHE A 47 18.78 12.10 -0.91
N GLY A 48 17.66 11.80 -0.25
CA GLY A 48 16.97 10.52 -0.35
C GLY A 48 16.49 10.21 -1.78
N LEU A 49 15.97 11.21 -2.51
CA LEU A 49 15.53 11.07 -3.90
C LEU A 49 16.70 10.74 -4.84
N ASN A 50 17.84 11.37 -4.63
CA ASN A 50 19.03 11.19 -5.47
C ASN A 50 19.81 9.90 -5.18
N MET A 51 19.68 9.33 -3.98
CA MET A 51 20.38 8.08 -3.60
C MET A 51 19.76 6.86 -4.26
N LYS A 52 20.51 6.22 -5.16
CA LYS A 52 20.08 5.00 -5.89
C LYS A 52 20.40 3.69 -5.15
N SER A 53 21.22 3.74 -4.10
CA SER A 53 21.64 2.55 -3.36
C SER A 53 20.46 1.87 -2.63
N PRO A 54 20.46 0.53 -2.50
CA PRO A 54 19.41 -0.19 -1.79
C PRO A 54 19.28 0.24 -0.32
N GLY A 55 18.05 0.26 0.18
CA GLY A 55 17.75 0.60 1.57
C GLY A 55 17.67 2.10 1.86
N TYR A 56 17.82 2.98 0.87
CA TYR A 56 17.63 4.42 1.02
C TYR A 56 16.17 4.83 0.74
N ASN A 57 15.23 4.06 1.26
CA ASN A 57 13.86 4.54 1.41
C ASN A 57 13.80 5.61 2.50
N MET A 58 12.76 6.41 2.49
CA MET A 58 12.67 7.58 3.35
C MET A 58 11.56 7.42 4.39
N PHE A 59 11.82 7.92 5.59
CA PHE A 59 10.81 8.12 6.61
C PHE A 59 10.73 9.62 6.94
N VAL A 60 9.58 10.21 6.72
CA VAL A 60 9.31 11.62 6.95
C VAL A 60 8.57 11.76 8.27
N THR A 61 9.21 12.39 9.24
CA THR A 61 8.65 12.63 10.56
C THR A 61 8.16 14.06 10.72
N GLY A 62 7.25 14.27 11.64
CA GLY A 62 6.79 15.61 12.05
C GLY A 62 5.37 15.57 12.58
N ILE A 63 4.99 16.64 13.28
CA ILE A 63 3.66 16.81 13.85
C ILE A 63 2.62 17.01 12.75
N GLU A 64 1.38 16.66 13.02
CA GLU A 64 0.27 16.93 12.10
C GLU A 64 0.09 18.44 11.85
N GLY A 65 -0.28 18.78 10.61
CA GLY A 65 -0.49 20.17 10.23
C GLY A 65 0.76 20.92 9.77
N THR A 66 1.97 20.30 9.77
CA THR A 66 3.21 20.91 9.25
C THR A 66 3.34 20.91 7.73
N GLY A 67 2.32 20.41 7.01
CA GLY A 67 2.33 20.37 5.53
C GLY A 67 3.15 19.23 4.91
N LYS A 68 3.57 18.24 5.69
CA LYS A 68 4.40 17.10 5.22
C LYS A 68 3.93 16.51 3.90
N SER A 69 2.65 16.09 3.84
CA SER A 69 2.09 15.39 2.68
C SER A 69 2.08 16.25 1.42
N THR A 70 1.80 17.55 1.55
CA THR A 70 1.78 18.50 0.43
C THR A 70 3.20 18.74 -0.08
N ILE A 71 4.13 19.04 0.82
CA ILE A 71 5.53 19.34 0.50
C ILE A 71 6.20 18.14 -0.16
N ILE A 72 6.03 16.95 0.41
CA ILE A 72 6.54 15.70 -0.17
C ILE A 72 5.97 15.48 -1.57
N ARG A 73 4.67 15.70 -1.75
CA ARG A 73 4.02 15.58 -3.06
C ARG A 73 4.65 16.50 -4.09
N ASP A 74 4.86 17.75 -3.74
CA ASP A 74 5.41 18.77 -4.65
C ASP A 74 6.86 18.45 -5.01
N ILE A 75 7.72 18.15 -4.04
CA ILE A 75 9.14 17.81 -4.27
C ILE A 75 9.27 16.53 -5.08
N VAL A 76 8.57 15.48 -4.71
CA VAL A 76 8.65 14.17 -5.39
C VAL A 76 8.11 14.25 -6.82
N ASN A 77 6.98 14.95 -7.03
CA ASN A 77 6.44 15.16 -8.38
C ASN A 77 7.38 16.02 -9.25
N GLY A 78 7.99 17.04 -8.66
CA GLY A 78 8.99 17.86 -9.37
C GLY A 78 10.20 17.03 -9.80
N HIS A 79 10.71 16.18 -8.91
CA HIS A 79 11.84 15.30 -9.20
C HIS A 79 11.47 14.21 -10.23
N ALA A 80 10.31 13.59 -10.07
CA ALA A 80 9.83 12.50 -10.94
C ALA A 80 9.65 12.91 -12.40
N LYS A 81 9.25 14.16 -12.66
CA LYS A 81 9.10 14.71 -14.04
C LYS A 81 10.40 14.69 -14.85
N ASN A 82 11.55 14.74 -14.17
CA ASN A 82 12.87 14.76 -14.80
C ASN A 82 13.44 13.35 -15.07
N LEU A 83 12.75 12.31 -14.63
CA LEU A 83 13.15 10.92 -14.83
C LEU A 83 12.47 10.32 -16.07
N SER A 84 13.05 9.24 -16.60
CA SER A 84 12.42 8.47 -17.68
C SER A 84 11.22 7.68 -17.15
N SER A 85 10.19 7.53 -17.99
CA SER A 85 9.07 6.66 -17.67
C SER A 85 9.53 5.19 -17.69
N PRO A 86 9.14 4.37 -16.70
CA PRO A 86 9.52 2.96 -16.62
C PRO A 86 8.76 2.11 -17.65
N VAL A 87 9.15 0.84 -17.74
CA VAL A 87 8.48 -0.16 -18.57
C VAL A 87 7.05 -0.44 -18.11
N ASP A 88 6.21 -0.87 -19.05
CA ASP A 88 4.89 -1.44 -18.73
C ASP A 88 5.04 -2.89 -18.26
N TRP A 89 4.02 -3.39 -17.57
CA TRP A 89 3.98 -4.78 -17.10
C TRP A 89 2.72 -5.48 -17.58
N CYS A 90 2.91 -6.67 -18.15
CA CYS A 90 1.82 -7.57 -18.50
C CYS A 90 1.99 -8.92 -17.79
N MET A 91 0.88 -9.62 -17.58
CA MET A 91 0.87 -11.02 -17.15
C MET A 91 0.38 -11.89 -18.30
N VAL A 92 1.07 -12.97 -18.56
CA VAL A 92 0.74 -13.91 -19.62
C VAL A 92 0.71 -15.34 -19.09
N ASN A 93 0.08 -16.21 -19.85
CA ASN A 93 0.07 -17.64 -19.53
C ASN A 93 1.50 -18.20 -19.55
N ASN A 94 1.73 -19.19 -18.70
CA ASN A 94 2.92 -20.01 -18.71
C ASN A 94 2.55 -21.39 -19.29
N PHE A 95 2.94 -21.66 -20.51
CA PHE A 95 2.59 -22.90 -21.21
C PHE A 95 3.21 -24.17 -20.58
N LYS A 96 4.21 -24.00 -19.66
CA LYS A 96 4.81 -25.11 -18.92
C LYS A 96 4.10 -25.40 -17.60
N ASP A 97 3.51 -24.37 -16.98
CA ASP A 97 2.82 -24.47 -15.68
C ASP A 97 1.76 -23.36 -15.59
N GLU A 98 0.51 -23.68 -15.88
CA GLU A 98 -0.62 -22.73 -15.88
C GLU A 98 -0.89 -22.08 -14.50
N TYR A 99 -0.45 -22.75 -13.42
CA TYR A 99 -0.58 -22.20 -12.07
C TYR A 99 0.47 -21.13 -11.75
N ARG A 100 1.47 -20.94 -12.61
CA ARG A 100 2.56 -19.97 -12.44
C ARG A 100 2.65 -19.00 -13.62
N PRO A 101 1.66 -18.10 -13.80
CA PRO A 101 1.69 -17.09 -14.85
C PRO A 101 2.97 -16.27 -14.83
N LYS A 102 3.45 -15.87 -16.01
CA LYS A 102 4.70 -15.13 -16.21
C LYS A 102 4.45 -13.64 -16.35
N PRO A 103 5.16 -12.77 -15.58
CA PRO A 103 5.22 -11.36 -15.88
C PRO A 103 6.18 -11.10 -17.02
N ILE A 104 5.78 -10.26 -17.98
CA ILE A 104 6.64 -9.77 -19.05
C ILE A 104 6.74 -8.25 -19.01
N SER A 105 7.95 -7.74 -19.25
CA SER A 105 8.20 -6.32 -19.41
C SER A 105 7.91 -5.89 -20.83
N VAL A 106 7.23 -4.76 -20.99
CA VAL A 106 6.88 -4.19 -22.29
C VAL A 106 7.39 -2.76 -22.35
N PRO A 107 7.94 -2.29 -23.48
CA PRO A 107 8.36 -0.89 -23.60
C PRO A 107 7.24 0.07 -23.26
N THR A 108 7.59 1.17 -22.59
CA THR A 108 6.68 2.18 -22.05
C THR A 108 5.56 2.57 -23.00
N GLY A 109 4.31 2.46 -22.55
CA GLY A 109 3.10 2.84 -23.28
C GLY A 109 2.72 1.91 -24.43
N LYS A 110 3.35 0.73 -24.56
CA LYS A 110 3.07 -0.25 -25.61
C LYS A 110 2.26 -1.46 -25.14
N ALA A 111 1.99 -1.63 -23.81
CA ALA A 111 1.28 -2.79 -23.27
C ALA A 111 -0.11 -2.98 -23.87
N THR A 112 -0.94 -1.95 -23.89
CA THR A 112 -2.29 -2.01 -24.47
C THR A 112 -2.22 -2.34 -25.98
N ARG A 113 -1.20 -1.85 -26.71
CA ARG A 113 -1.00 -2.18 -28.13
C ARG A 113 -0.61 -3.64 -28.30
N PHE A 114 0.24 -4.16 -27.43
CA PHE A 114 0.64 -5.57 -27.45
C PHE A 114 -0.56 -6.48 -27.17
N CYS A 115 -1.34 -6.20 -26.13
CA CYS A 115 -2.56 -6.94 -25.82
C CYS A 115 -3.54 -6.98 -27.01
N LYS A 116 -3.80 -5.82 -27.65
CA LYS A 116 -4.67 -5.75 -28.83
C LYS A 116 -4.14 -6.60 -29.99
N LYS A 117 -2.83 -6.48 -30.31
CA LYS A 117 -2.23 -7.25 -31.40
C LYS A 117 -2.22 -8.75 -31.15
N MET A 118 -2.11 -9.19 -29.90
CA MET A 118 -2.27 -10.61 -29.56
C MET A 118 -3.70 -11.09 -29.80
N GLY A 119 -4.71 -10.29 -29.41
CA GLY A 119 -6.10 -10.60 -29.74
C GLY A 119 -6.35 -10.68 -31.25
N ASP A 120 -5.86 -9.70 -32.01
CA ASP A 120 -5.95 -9.65 -33.47
C ASP A 120 -5.28 -10.90 -34.10
N LEU A 121 -4.09 -11.31 -33.59
CA LEU A 121 -3.40 -12.53 -34.02
C LEU A 121 -4.26 -13.79 -33.90
N ILE A 122 -4.84 -14.01 -32.73
CA ILE A 122 -5.67 -15.17 -32.44
C ILE A 122 -6.95 -15.17 -33.29
N ASP A 123 -7.57 -14.02 -33.46
CA ASP A 123 -8.78 -13.88 -34.30
C ASP A 123 -8.49 -14.09 -35.79
N ASP A 124 -7.31 -13.69 -36.28
CA ASP A 124 -6.87 -13.96 -37.64
C ASP A 124 -6.56 -15.45 -37.81
N LEU A 125 -5.85 -16.09 -36.89
CA LEU A 125 -5.53 -17.52 -36.94
C LEU A 125 -6.78 -18.40 -36.91
N LYS A 126 -7.81 -18.05 -36.12
CA LYS A 126 -9.12 -18.75 -36.12
C LYS A 126 -9.80 -18.73 -37.48
N LYS A 127 -9.52 -17.74 -38.34
CA LYS A 127 -10.09 -17.62 -39.68
C LYS A 127 -9.21 -18.25 -40.77
N GLU A 128 -7.90 -18.15 -40.60
CA GLU A 128 -6.94 -18.53 -41.65
C GLU A 128 -6.51 -19.99 -41.57
N LEU A 129 -6.31 -20.55 -40.39
CA LEU A 129 -5.95 -21.94 -40.21
C LEU A 129 -7.01 -22.88 -40.83
N PRO A 130 -8.31 -22.77 -40.52
CA PRO A 130 -9.32 -23.61 -41.18
C PRO A 130 -9.27 -23.51 -42.71
N LYS A 131 -9.18 -22.28 -43.24
CA LYS A 131 -9.11 -22.07 -44.71
C LYS A 131 -7.87 -22.72 -45.34
N ALA A 132 -6.73 -22.70 -44.62
CA ALA A 132 -5.52 -23.36 -45.13
C ALA A 132 -5.68 -24.88 -45.26
N PHE A 133 -6.45 -25.50 -44.36
CA PHE A 133 -6.78 -26.92 -44.40
C PHE A 133 -7.94 -27.28 -45.36
N GLU A 134 -8.76 -26.32 -45.73
CA GLU A 134 -9.78 -26.47 -46.79
C GLU A 134 -9.19 -26.26 -48.18
N HIS A 135 -7.99 -25.71 -48.30
CA HIS A 135 -7.37 -25.38 -49.56
C HIS A 135 -7.04 -26.65 -50.39
N GLU A 136 -7.27 -26.58 -51.70
CA GLU A 136 -7.15 -27.68 -52.63
C GLU A 136 -5.76 -28.37 -52.57
N SER A 137 -4.69 -27.61 -52.37
CA SER A 137 -3.33 -28.14 -52.26
C SER A 137 -3.10 -29.05 -51.05
N TYR A 138 -3.72 -28.75 -49.90
CA TYR A 138 -3.65 -29.58 -48.69
C TYR A 138 -4.48 -30.86 -48.91
N GLN A 139 -5.68 -30.75 -49.45
CA GLN A 139 -6.56 -31.89 -49.70
C GLN A 139 -5.94 -32.87 -50.70
N GLN A 140 -5.28 -32.35 -51.74
CA GLN A 140 -4.54 -33.19 -52.70
C GLN A 140 -3.40 -33.96 -52.02
N ARG A 141 -2.53 -33.28 -51.26
CA ARG A 141 -1.40 -33.92 -50.53
C ARG A 141 -1.90 -34.94 -49.51
N GLN A 142 -2.97 -34.65 -48.79
CA GLN A 142 -3.60 -35.57 -47.85
C GLN A 142 -4.17 -36.79 -48.54
N SER A 143 -4.86 -36.59 -49.66
CA SER A 143 -5.42 -37.68 -50.49
C SER A 143 -4.32 -38.58 -51.07
N GLU A 144 -3.19 -38.01 -51.53
CA GLU A 144 -2.02 -38.76 -52.00
C GLU A 144 -1.43 -39.64 -50.89
N ILE A 145 -1.28 -39.11 -49.67
CA ILE A 145 -0.82 -39.88 -48.52
C ILE A 145 -1.79 -41.02 -48.21
N GLN A 146 -3.09 -40.73 -48.12
CA GLN A 146 -4.12 -41.73 -47.84
C GLN A 146 -4.14 -42.84 -48.91
N LYS A 147 -4.06 -42.46 -50.19
CA LYS A 147 -4.04 -43.38 -51.31
C LYS A 147 -2.81 -44.30 -51.23
N LYS A 148 -1.62 -43.77 -51.06
CA LYS A 148 -0.37 -44.51 -50.88
C LYS A 148 -0.48 -45.61 -49.82
N TYR A 149 -0.97 -45.26 -48.63
CA TYR A 149 -1.08 -46.21 -47.53
C TYR A 149 -2.26 -47.16 -47.68
N SER A 150 -3.39 -46.72 -48.26
CA SER A 150 -4.51 -47.60 -48.64
C SER A 150 -4.09 -48.70 -49.69
N ASP A 151 -3.28 -48.32 -50.67
CA ASP A 151 -2.77 -49.29 -51.66
C ASP A 151 -1.78 -50.29 -51.04
N GLN A 152 -0.97 -49.84 -50.05
CA GLN A 152 -0.13 -50.75 -49.25
C GLN A 152 -0.98 -51.76 -48.47
N GLN A 153 -2.03 -51.30 -47.77
CA GLN A 153 -2.95 -52.17 -47.03
C GLN A 153 -3.66 -53.15 -47.90
N LYS A 154 -4.14 -52.74 -49.12
CA LYS A 154 -4.76 -53.60 -50.09
C LYS A 154 -3.81 -54.70 -50.59
N ASN A 155 -2.55 -54.35 -50.83
CA ASN A 155 -1.55 -55.33 -51.27
C ASN A 155 -1.25 -56.36 -50.19
N ILE A 156 -1.11 -55.95 -48.91
CA ILE A 156 -0.87 -56.85 -47.77
C ILE A 156 -2.07 -57.79 -47.62
N PHE A 157 -3.30 -57.25 -47.70
CA PHE A 157 -4.50 -58.05 -47.58
C PHE A 157 -4.66 -59.06 -48.77
N LYS A 158 -4.31 -58.60 -49.97
CA LYS A 158 -4.30 -59.49 -51.18
C LYS A 158 -3.29 -60.65 -51.06
N ASN A 159 -2.12 -60.36 -50.44
CA ASN A 159 -1.13 -61.40 -50.18
C ASN A 159 -1.63 -62.40 -49.10
N LEU A 160 -2.34 -61.94 -48.09
CA LEU A 160 -2.99 -62.81 -47.11
C LEU A 160 -4.07 -63.70 -47.73
N GLU A 161 -4.93 -63.12 -48.59
CA GLU A 161 -5.94 -63.88 -49.30
C GLU A 161 -5.31 -64.95 -50.22
N ALA A 162 -4.22 -64.65 -50.91
CA ALA A 162 -3.49 -65.63 -51.74
C ALA A 162 -2.88 -66.73 -50.86
N SER A 163 -2.25 -66.42 -49.74
CA SER A 163 -1.70 -67.40 -48.80
C SER A 163 -2.80 -68.30 -48.19
N ALA A 164 -3.95 -67.75 -47.88
CA ALA A 164 -5.09 -68.46 -47.34
C ALA A 164 -5.70 -69.40 -48.41
N ALA A 165 -5.77 -68.95 -49.68
CA ALA A 165 -6.26 -69.75 -50.78
C ALA A 165 -5.34 -70.97 -51.10
N GLU A 166 -4.01 -70.80 -51.04
CA GLU A 166 -3.05 -71.89 -51.14
C GLU A 166 -3.26 -72.98 -50.08
N LYS A 167 -3.74 -72.57 -48.87
CA LYS A 167 -4.05 -73.46 -47.72
C LYS A 167 -5.49 -73.97 -47.75
N ASN A 168 -6.25 -73.72 -48.82
CA ASN A 168 -7.67 -74.03 -48.93
C ASN A 168 -8.56 -73.45 -47.85
N VAL A 169 -8.28 -72.18 -47.43
CA VAL A 169 -9.05 -71.39 -46.46
C VAL A 169 -9.50 -70.08 -47.10
N GLN A 170 -10.79 -69.80 -47.06
CA GLN A 170 -11.33 -68.50 -47.47
C GLN A 170 -11.44 -67.59 -46.27
N ILE A 171 -11.05 -66.33 -46.42
CA ILE A 171 -11.20 -65.29 -45.41
C ILE A 171 -12.42 -64.44 -45.75
N ASN A 172 -13.40 -64.41 -44.86
CA ASN A 172 -14.59 -63.59 -45.02
C ASN A 172 -14.52 -62.41 -44.05
N ARG A 173 -14.73 -61.21 -44.53
CA ARG A 173 -14.80 -59.99 -43.67
C ARG A 173 -16.19 -59.86 -43.01
N THR A 174 -16.26 -59.85 -41.72
CA THR A 174 -17.49 -59.67 -40.95
C THR A 174 -17.51 -58.31 -40.28
N LYS A 175 -18.63 -57.91 -39.69
CA LYS A 175 -18.73 -56.63 -38.89
C LYS A 175 -17.84 -56.61 -37.64
N THR A 176 -17.48 -57.80 -37.15
CA THR A 176 -16.71 -57.97 -35.90
C THR A 176 -15.27 -58.44 -36.12
N GLY A 177 -14.82 -58.63 -37.36
CA GLY A 177 -13.46 -59.09 -37.67
C GLY A 177 -13.37 -59.92 -38.93
N TYR A 178 -12.47 -60.90 -38.95
CA TYR A 178 -12.25 -61.82 -40.07
C TYR A 178 -12.62 -63.22 -39.63
N GLN A 179 -13.37 -63.94 -40.47
CA GLN A 179 -13.79 -65.34 -40.29
C GLN A 179 -13.12 -66.23 -41.35
N THR A 180 -12.51 -67.29 -40.90
CA THR A 180 -11.91 -68.32 -41.78
C THR A 180 -12.93 -69.39 -42.08
N VAL A 181 -13.11 -69.68 -43.37
CA VAL A 181 -14.01 -70.73 -43.86
C VAL A 181 -13.18 -71.73 -44.68
N PRO A 182 -13.17 -73.02 -44.36
CA PRO A 182 -12.44 -74.04 -45.14
C PRO A 182 -13.06 -74.30 -46.55
N ILE A 183 -12.20 -74.51 -47.52
CA ILE A 183 -12.57 -74.82 -48.87
C ILE A 183 -12.25 -76.30 -49.12
N VAL A 184 -13.18 -77.09 -49.58
CA VAL A 184 -12.99 -78.47 -49.99
C VAL A 184 -13.62 -78.70 -51.40
N LYS A 185 -12.82 -79.21 -52.38
CA LYS A 185 -13.24 -79.37 -53.78
C LYS A 185 -13.78 -78.05 -54.36
N GLU A 186 -13.02 -76.97 -54.21
CA GLU A 186 -13.31 -75.64 -54.73
C GLU A 186 -14.59 -74.98 -54.19
N LYS A 187 -15.20 -75.55 -53.13
CA LYS A 187 -16.37 -74.93 -52.48
C LYS A 187 -16.13 -74.69 -50.98
N ALA A 188 -16.58 -73.52 -50.47
CA ALA A 188 -16.63 -73.26 -49.07
C ALA A 188 -17.64 -74.18 -48.36
N ILE A 189 -17.23 -74.90 -47.31
CA ILE A 189 -18.04 -75.88 -46.63
C ILE A 189 -18.68 -75.28 -45.41
N SER A 190 -19.93 -75.68 -45.05
CA SER A 190 -20.64 -75.31 -43.87
C SER A 190 -20.07 -76.01 -42.59
N PRO A 191 -20.33 -75.50 -41.38
CA PRO A 191 -19.94 -76.21 -40.16
C PRO A 191 -20.46 -77.62 -40.04
N GLU A 192 -21.62 -77.89 -40.60
CA GLU A 192 -22.24 -79.23 -40.61
C GLU A 192 -21.50 -80.16 -41.57
N GLU A 193 -21.14 -79.69 -42.77
CA GLU A 193 -20.36 -80.47 -43.77
C GLU A 193 -18.92 -80.69 -43.30
N TYR A 194 -18.33 -79.80 -42.53
CA TYR A 194 -17.02 -79.93 -41.89
C TYR A 194 -16.99 -81.08 -40.86
N LEU A 195 -18.03 -81.24 -40.06
CA LEU A 195 -18.16 -82.33 -39.07
C LEU A 195 -18.32 -83.71 -39.72
N ALA A 196 -18.79 -83.82 -40.99
CA ALA A 196 -18.97 -85.04 -41.75
C ALA A 196 -17.71 -85.55 -42.43
N LEU A 197 -16.59 -84.83 -42.41
CA LEU A 197 -15.31 -85.21 -43.01
C LEU A 197 -14.51 -86.24 -42.19
N PRO A 198 -13.67 -87.08 -42.81
CA PRO A 198 -12.76 -87.98 -42.10
C PRO A 198 -11.79 -87.26 -41.20
N GLU A 199 -11.43 -87.94 -40.08
CA GLU A 199 -10.66 -87.35 -38.97
C GLU A 199 -9.29 -86.82 -39.44
N ASP A 200 -8.56 -87.50 -40.27
CA ASP A 200 -7.29 -87.10 -40.89
C ASP A 200 -7.42 -85.83 -41.77
N THR A 201 -8.55 -85.67 -42.42
CA THR A 201 -8.82 -84.48 -43.24
C THR A 201 -9.19 -83.29 -42.42
N ARG A 202 -9.95 -83.51 -41.32
CA ARG A 202 -10.26 -82.43 -40.35
C ARG A 202 -9.02 -81.90 -39.68
N GLY A 203 -8.09 -82.78 -39.23
CA GLY A 203 -6.85 -82.35 -38.57
C GLY A 203 -5.98 -81.46 -39.48
N LYS A 204 -5.88 -81.76 -40.77
CA LYS A 204 -5.15 -80.91 -41.74
C LYS A 204 -5.83 -79.58 -42.00
N ILE A 205 -7.16 -79.58 -42.04
CA ILE A 205 -7.94 -78.33 -42.16
C ILE A 205 -7.79 -77.47 -40.93
N GLU A 206 -7.79 -78.05 -39.73
CA GLU A 206 -7.65 -77.34 -38.45
C GLU A 206 -6.26 -76.72 -38.35
N GLU A 207 -5.20 -77.42 -38.69
CA GLU A 207 -3.84 -76.91 -38.74
C GLU A 207 -3.70 -75.71 -39.73
N ASN A 208 -4.33 -75.83 -40.91
CA ASN A 208 -4.37 -74.76 -41.88
C ASN A 208 -5.16 -73.54 -41.40
N ILE A 209 -6.30 -73.74 -40.73
CA ILE A 209 -7.09 -72.66 -40.13
C ILE A 209 -6.29 -71.94 -39.04
N LEU A 210 -5.62 -72.68 -38.13
CA LEU A 210 -4.78 -72.09 -37.09
C LEU A 210 -3.61 -71.26 -37.65
N THR A 211 -3.00 -71.80 -38.76
CA THR A 211 -1.92 -71.09 -39.45
C THR A 211 -2.45 -69.80 -40.09
N VAL A 212 -3.59 -69.87 -40.82
CA VAL A 212 -4.21 -68.70 -41.43
C VAL A 212 -4.68 -67.66 -40.34
N GLN A 213 -5.20 -68.12 -39.21
CA GLN A 213 -5.54 -67.25 -38.06
C GLN A 213 -4.30 -66.50 -37.57
N SER A 214 -3.16 -67.17 -37.38
CA SER A 214 -1.90 -66.58 -37.02
C SER A 214 -1.42 -65.53 -38.05
N GLU A 215 -1.62 -65.81 -39.35
CA GLU A 215 -1.30 -64.88 -40.45
C GLU A 215 -2.24 -63.66 -40.45
N ILE A 216 -3.52 -63.87 -40.16
CA ILE A 216 -4.50 -62.78 -39.98
C ILE A 216 -4.04 -61.88 -38.87
N ASP A 217 -3.70 -62.40 -37.64
CA ASP A 217 -3.23 -61.63 -36.52
C ASP A 217 -1.92 -60.88 -36.83
N ALA A 218 -1.00 -61.48 -37.58
CA ALA A 218 0.22 -60.79 -38.03
C ALA A 218 -0.10 -59.66 -39.02
N THR A 219 -1.01 -59.89 -39.94
CA THR A 219 -1.48 -58.93 -40.96
C THR A 219 -2.20 -57.71 -40.24
N ILE A 220 -3.04 -57.98 -39.27
CA ILE A 220 -3.71 -56.93 -38.49
C ILE A 220 -2.66 -56.06 -37.77
N ARG A 221 -1.63 -56.65 -37.16
CA ARG A 221 -0.54 -55.92 -36.54
C ARG A 221 0.22 -55.05 -37.56
N GLU A 222 0.45 -55.55 -38.78
CA GLU A 222 1.11 -54.78 -39.82
C GLU A 222 0.24 -53.67 -40.39
N ILE A 223 -1.06 -53.89 -40.58
CA ILE A 223 -2.02 -52.83 -40.94
C ILE A 223 -2.08 -51.74 -39.89
N ASN A 224 -2.07 -52.09 -38.59
CA ASN A 224 -2.05 -51.10 -37.51
C ASN A 224 -0.77 -50.23 -37.53
N LYS A 225 0.40 -50.82 -37.84
CA LYS A 225 1.65 -50.05 -38.02
C LYS A 225 1.56 -49.09 -39.22
N ILE A 226 0.95 -49.54 -40.32
CA ILE A 226 0.72 -48.69 -41.50
C ILE A 226 -0.23 -47.55 -41.19
N ASN A 227 -1.30 -47.80 -40.43
CA ASN A 227 -2.21 -46.75 -39.97
C ASN A 227 -1.50 -45.71 -39.07
N GLN A 228 -0.65 -46.17 -38.15
CA GLN A 228 0.16 -45.28 -37.32
C GLN A 228 1.12 -44.43 -38.18
N ALA A 229 1.79 -45.03 -39.15
CA ALA A 229 2.67 -44.33 -40.08
C ALA A 229 1.92 -43.30 -40.94
N MET A 230 0.73 -43.65 -41.43
CA MET A 230 -0.14 -42.75 -42.18
C MET A 230 -0.55 -41.55 -41.33
N ASN A 231 -1.05 -41.80 -40.11
CA ASN A 231 -1.46 -40.74 -39.20
C ASN A 231 -0.29 -39.80 -38.86
N SER A 232 0.90 -40.36 -38.60
CA SER A 232 2.10 -39.57 -38.35
C SER A 232 2.51 -38.70 -39.55
N GLN A 233 2.32 -39.16 -40.79
CA GLN A 233 2.58 -38.36 -41.99
C GLN A 233 1.53 -37.25 -42.18
N ILE A 234 0.27 -37.53 -41.88
CA ILE A 234 -0.79 -36.53 -41.93
C ILE A 234 -0.55 -35.44 -40.85
N GLU A 235 -0.17 -35.84 -39.65
CA GLU A 235 0.20 -34.89 -38.58
C GLU A 235 1.36 -33.99 -38.99
N LYS A 236 2.43 -34.52 -39.55
CA LYS A 236 3.54 -33.72 -40.07
C LYS A 236 3.12 -32.75 -41.18
N LEU A 237 2.23 -33.17 -42.06
CA LEU A 237 1.68 -32.29 -43.10
C LEU A 237 0.86 -31.16 -42.46
N MET A 238 0.06 -31.47 -41.43
CA MET A 238 -0.69 -30.46 -40.69
C MET A 238 0.25 -29.44 -40.01
N GLU A 239 1.30 -29.91 -39.33
CA GLU A 239 2.31 -29.04 -38.71
C GLU A 239 3.00 -28.14 -39.75
N GLU A 240 3.39 -28.66 -40.91
CA GLU A 240 4.05 -27.90 -41.99
C GLU A 240 3.18 -26.74 -42.48
N ILE A 241 1.90 -27.01 -42.74
CA ILE A 241 0.93 -26.02 -43.22
C ILE A 241 0.61 -25.01 -42.10
N ALA A 242 0.40 -25.49 -40.88
CA ALA A 242 0.14 -24.62 -39.72
C ALA A 242 1.33 -23.72 -39.45
N LEU A 243 2.56 -24.24 -39.45
CA LEU A 243 3.78 -23.49 -39.26
C LEU A 243 3.91 -22.33 -40.26
N PHE A 244 3.59 -22.58 -41.53
CA PHE A 244 3.65 -21.55 -42.55
C PHE A 244 2.70 -20.37 -42.23
N VAL A 245 1.44 -20.67 -41.91
CA VAL A 245 0.42 -19.64 -41.59
C VAL A 245 0.75 -18.93 -40.29
N VAL A 246 1.06 -19.66 -39.21
CA VAL A 246 1.34 -19.13 -37.88
C VAL A 246 2.59 -18.25 -37.90
N LYS A 247 3.67 -18.72 -38.52
CA LYS A 247 4.93 -18.00 -38.62
C LYS A 247 4.75 -16.65 -39.32
N GLN A 248 4.04 -16.63 -40.46
CA GLN A 248 3.80 -15.38 -41.18
C GLN A 248 3.10 -14.31 -40.31
N ARG A 249 2.13 -14.73 -39.49
CA ARG A 249 1.39 -13.82 -38.59
C ARG A 249 2.20 -13.41 -37.34
N ILE A 250 2.94 -14.35 -36.76
CA ILE A 250 3.78 -14.08 -35.58
C ILE A 250 4.96 -13.18 -35.94
N ASP A 251 5.57 -13.33 -37.13
CA ASP A 251 6.69 -12.53 -37.57
C ASP A 251 6.32 -11.03 -37.67
N VAL A 252 5.08 -10.71 -38.02
CA VAL A 252 4.57 -9.32 -37.97
C VAL A 252 4.60 -8.75 -36.54
N LEU A 253 4.33 -9.58 -35.53
CA LEU A 253 4.43 -9.16 -34.12
C LEU A 253 5.88 -9.07 -33.67
N ARG A 254 6.73 -10.03 -34.05
CA ARG A 254 8.17 -10.00 -33.78
C ARG A 254 8.82 -8.72 -34.32
N ASP A 255 8.50 -8.33 -35.54
CA ASP A 255 9.00 -7.07 -36.12
C ASP A 255 8.50 -5.83 -35.35
N ALA A 256 7.25 -5.85 -34.90
CA ALA A 256 6.66 -4.73 -34.16
C ALA A 256 7.24 -4.54 -32.75
N PHE A 257 7.82 -5.60 -32.16
CA PHE A 257 8.37 -5.64 -30.80
C PHE A 257 9.80 -6.18 -30.73
N LYS A 258 10.57 -6.06 -31.81
CA LYS A 258 11.94 -6.60 -31.94
C LYS A 258 12.91 -6.18 -30.84
N GLU A 259 12.64 -5.03 -30.17
CA GLU A 259 13.48 -4.48 -29.10
C GLU A 259 13.17 -5.11 -27.72
N CYS A 260 12.16 -5.98 -27.63
CA CYS A 260 11.70 -6.55 -26.36
C CYS A 260 11.91 -8.06 -26.32
N THR A 261 12.97 -8.49 -25.64
CA THR A 261 13.34 -9.92 -25.53
C THR A 261 12.25 -10.77 -24.89
N ASP A 262 11.59 -10.23 -23.84
CA ASP A 262 10.54 -10.96 -23.12
C ASP A 262 9.36 -11.29 -24.04
N ILE A 263 8.95 -10.32 -24.88
CA ILE A 263 7.87 -10.52 -25.85
C ILE A 263 8.29 -11.54 -26.91
N LEU A 264 9.52 -11.46 -27.42
CA LEU A 264 10.00 -12.40 -28.43
C LEU A 264 10.00 -13.83 -27.90
N THR A 265 10.50 -14.04 -26.70
CA THR A 265 10.50 -15.35 -26.03
C THR A 265 9.07 -15.87 -25.83
N TYR A 266 8.15 -15.00 -25.40
CA TYR A 266 6.75 -15.38 -25.25
C TYR A 266 6.08 -15.74 -26.57
N LEU A 267 6.37 -15.02 -27.67
CA LEU A 267 5.86 -15.32 -29.00
C LEU A 267 6.37 -16.67 -29.56
N ASP A 268 7.59 -17.08 -29.18
CA ASP A 268 8.10 -18.40 -29.49
C ASP A 268 7.30 -19.49 -28.77
N GLU A 269 7.05 -19.31 -27.45
CA GLU A 269 6.22 -20.23 -26.67
C GLU A 269 4.76 -20.31 -27.22
N VAL A 270 4.19 -19.17 -27.62
CA VAL A 270 2.86 -19.10 -28.25
C VAL A 270 2.84 -19.85 -29.57
N GLN A 271 3.87 -19.70 -30.41
CA GLN A 271 3.97 -20.41 -31.68
C GLN A 271 3.98 -21.91 -31.46
N ASP A 272 4.79 -22.39 -30.53
CA ASP A 272 4.92 -23.83 -30.25
C ASP A 272 3.60 -24.40 -29.74
N ASP A 273 2.92 -23.72 -28.78
CA ASP A 273 1.63 -24.20 -28.27
C ASP A 273 0.51 -24.18 -29.34
N ILE A 274 0.50 -23.18 -30.24
CA ILE A 274 -0.46 -23.16 -31.36
C ILE A 274 -0.23 -24.35 -32.30
N LEU A 275 1.02 -24.70 -32.57
CA LEU A 275 1.35 -25.83 -33.43
C LEU A 275 0.95 -27.17 -32.80
N GLU A 276 1.16 -27.34 -31.50
CA GLU A 276 0.72 -28.52 -30.75
C GLU A 276 -0.82 -28.67 -30.72
N ASN A 277 -1.55 -27.54 -30.69
CA ASN A 277 -2.99 -27.47 -30.50
C ASN A 277 -3.75 -26.96 -31.75
N VAL A 278 -3.23 -27.19 -32.95
CA VAL A 278 -3.85 -26.75 -34.23
C VAL A 278 -5.30 -27.20 -34.35
N LYS A 279 -5.62 -28.39 -33.84
CA LYS A 279 -6.97 -28.97 -33.89
C LYS A 279 -8.03 -28.10 -33.20
N ASP A 280 -7.66 -27.34 -32.19
CA ASP A 280 -8.56 -26.41 -31.50
C ASP A 280 -9.04 -25.28 -32.42
N PHE A 281 -8.16 -24.79 -33.28
CA PHE A 281 -8.48 -23.72 -34.24
C PHE A 281 -9.38 -24.23 -35.37
N ILE A 282 -9.24 -25.50 -35.79
CA ILE A 282 -10.08 -26.14 -36.82
C ILE A 282 -11.47 -26.42 -36.23
N ALA A 283 -11.55 -27.04 -35.06
CA ALA A 283 -12.81 -27.40 -34.41
C ALA A 283 -13.70 -26.18 -34.10
N SER A 284 -13.10 -25.02 -33.85
CA SER A 284 -13.84 -23.76 -33.60
C SER A 284 -14.67 -23.28 -34.79
N SER A 285 -14.31 -23.70 -36.03
CA SER A 285 -15.04 -23.35 -37.28
C SER A 285 -16.22 -24.26 -37.58
N GLU A 286 -16.16 -25.53 -37.18
CA GLU A 286 -17.19 -26.54 -37.50
C GLU A 286 -18.45 -26.39 -36.62
N THR A 287 -18.40 -25.66 -35.51
CA THR A 287 -19.52 -25.56 -34.56
C THR A 287 -20.71 -24.71 -35.07
N LYS A 288 -20.70 -24.23 -36.32
CA LYS A 288 -21.86 -23.56 -36.94
C LYS A 288 -22.90 -24.52 -37.54
N ALA A 289 -22.66 -25.83 -37.57
CA ALA A 289 -23.47 -26.82 -38.26
C ALA A 289 -23.89 -28.03 -37.42
N SER A 290 -24.06 -27.97 -36.14
CA SER A 290 -24.52 -29.11 -35.35
C SER A 290 -25.80 -28.85 -34.59
N ILE A 291 -26.86 -29.44 -35.14
CA ILE A 291 -28.04 -30.07 -34.55
C ILE A 291 -28.38 -29.61 -33.09
N GLU A 292 -29.42 -28.80 -33.00
CA GLU A 292 -30.21 -28.57 -31.78
C GLU A 292 -30.69 -29.93 -31.22
N GLY A 293 -30.19 -30.40 -30.09
CA GLY A 293 -30.83 -31.48 -29.38
C GLY A 293 -29.99 -32.42 -28.52
N LEU A 294 -28.68 -32.28 -28.38
CA LEU A 294 -27.90 -33.16 -27.48
C LEU A 294 -27.29 -32.42 -26.29
N MET A 295 -27.63 -32.88 -25.09
CA MET A 295 -27.27 -32.27 -23.79
C MET A 295 -25.76 -32.32 -23.42
N PHE A 296 -24.89 -32.82 -24.24
CA PHE A 296 -23.43 -32.84 -24.03
C PHE A 296 -22.74 -32.25 -25.26
N GLN A 297 -22.64 -30.91 -25.26
CA GLN A 297 -21.67 -30.28 -26.18
C GLN A 297 -20.27 -30.41 -25.55
N PRO A 298 -19.25 -30.87 -26.28
CA PRO A 298 -17.88 -30.79 -25.78
C PRO A 298 -17.54 -29.32 -25.47
N PRO A 299 -16.78 -29.07 -24.40
CA PRO A 299 -16.38 -27.71 -24.06
C PRO A 299 -15.70 -27.07 -25.26
N LYS A 300 -16.14 -25.85 -25.64
CA LYS A 300 -15.51 -25.12 -26.74
C LYS A 300 -14.04 -24.88 -26.38
N PRO A 301 -13.11 -25.01 -27.35
CA PRO A 301 -11.70 -24.71 -27.11
C PRO A 301 -11.54 -23.30 -26.49
N SER A 302 -10.82 -23.20 -25.38
CA SER A 302 -10.54 -21.91 -24.75
C SER A 302 -9.26 -21.34 -25.33
N PHE A 303 -9.37 -20.17 -25.96
CA PHE A 303 -8.22 -19.39 -26.44
C PHE A 303 -7.70 -18.39 -25.41
N GLN A 304 -8.23 -18.40 -24.21
CA GLN A 304 -7.86 -17.51 -23.11
C GLN A 304 -6.37 -17.59 -22.77
N ARG A 305 -5.75 -18.78 -22.96
CA ARG A 305 -4.31 -18.97 -22.73
C ARG A 305 -3.39 -18.08 -23.59
N TYR A 306 -3.90 -17.47 -24.63
CA TYR A 306 -3.15 -16.53 -25.49
C TYR A 306 -3.47 -15.06 -25.19
N GLU A 307 -4.38 -14.77 -24.27
CA GLU A 307 -4.69 -13.41 -23.84
C GLU A 307 -3.50 -12.78 -23.10
N VAL A 308 -3.47 -11.47 -23.10
CA VAL A 308 -2.45 -10.69 -22.37
C VAL A 308 -3.16 -9.82 -21.37
N ASN A 309 -2.89 -10.04 -20.09
CA ASN A 309 -3.40 -9.19 -19.01
C ASN A 309 -2.46 -8.01 -18.77
N VAL A 310 -2.92 -6.79 -19.04
CA VAL A 310 -2.15 -5.55 -18.82
C VAL A 310 -2.28 -5.16 -17.35
N LEU A 311 -1.19 -5.33 -16.59
CA LEU A 311 -1.13 -4.95 -15.18
C LEU A 311 -0.88 -3.46 -14.99
N VAL A 312 0.07 -2.89 -15.77
CA VAL A 312 0.44 -1.47 -15.71
C VAL A 312 0.74 -0.97 -17.11
N ASP A 313 0.09 0.12 -17.51
CA ASP A 313 0.32 0.86 -18.76
C ASP A 313 0.71 2.31 -18.45
N GLN A 314 1.92 2.69 -18.78
CA GLN A 314 2.51 4.01 -18.54
C GLN A 314 2.28 5.02 -19.69
N LYS A 315 1.39 4.73 -20.64
CA LYS A 315 1.15 5.54 -21.86
C LYS A 315 0.89 7.02 -21.59
N LYS A 316 0.21 7.35 -20.48
CA LYS A 316 -0.14 8.72 -20.12
C LYS A 316 0.89 9.38 -19.19
N LEU A 317 1.84 8.61 -18.70
CA LEU A 317 2.82 9.09 -17.72
C LEU A 317 3.94 9.90 -18.41
N LYS A 318 4.29 11.02 -17.77
CA LYS A 318 5.48 11.80 -18.13
C LYS A 318 6.43 11.78 -16.93
N GLY A 319 7.57 11.09 -17.06
CA GLY A 319 8.51 10.88 -15.96
C GLY A 319 8.27 9.58 -15.18
N ALA A 320 8.77 9.51 -13.94
CA ALA A 320 8.57 8.37 -13.05
C ALA A 320 7.19 8.42 -12.36
N PRO A 321 6.57 7.26 -12.05
CA PRO A 321 5.30 7.24 -11.33
C PRO A 321 5.45 7.70 -9.88
N VAL A 322 4.48 8.49 -9.41
CA VAL A 322 4.35 8.91 -8.02
C VAL A 322 2.96 8.50 -7.53
N ILE A 323 2.92 7.49 -6.68
CA ILE A 323 1.68 6.92 -6.17
C ILE A 323 1.53 7.27 -4.69
N PHE A 324 0.41 7.93 -4.35
CA PHE A 324 -0.05 8.11 -2.97
C PHE A 324 -1.08 7.03 -2.67
N GLU A 325 -0.74 6.09 -1.79
CA GLU A 325 -1.67 5.08 -1.33
C GLU A 325 -2.25 5.49 0.02
N THR A 326 -3.51 5.85 0.00
CA THR A 326 -4.24 6.35 1.20
C THR A 326 -4.92 5.25 1.99
N ASN A 327 -5.14 4.08 1.38
CA ASN A 327 -5.73 2.91 2.01
C ASN A 327 -4.85 1.68 1.80
N PRO A 328 -3.72 1.56 2.48
CA PRO A 328 -2.71 0.54 2.24
C PRO A 328 -3.12 -0.83 2.82
N THR A 329 -4.22 -1.40 2.33
CA THR A 329 -4.55 -2.81 2.58
C THR A 329 -3.59 -3.71 1.80
N TYR A 330 -3.51 -5.00 2.17
CA TYR A 330 -2.65 -5.94 1.46
C TYR A 330 -2.93 -5.98 -0.04
N HIS A 331 -4.21 -6.08 -0.42
CA HIS A 331 -4.62 -6.13 -1.83
C HIS A 331 -4.31 -4.82 -2.57
N ASN A 332 -4.54 -3.67 -1.94
CA ASN A 332 -4.26 -2.38 -2.58
C ASN A 332 -2.76 -2.15 -2.80
N VAL A 333 -1.91 -2.65 -1.90
CA VAL A 333 -0.45 -2.46 -2.01
C VAL A 333 0.19 -3.49 -2.92
N PHE A 334 -0.10 -4.79 -2.74
CA PHE A 334 0.61 -5.87 -3.44
C PHE A 334 -0.13 -6.37 -4.68
N GLY A 335 -1.42 -6.08 -4.81
CA GLY A 335 -2.29 -6.62 -5.84
C GLY A 335 -3.11 -7.80 -5.32
N GLN A 336 -3.97 -8.29 -6.18
CA GLN A 336 -4.88 -9.39 -5.86
C GLN A 336 -5.11 -10.30 -7.05
N ILE A 337 -5.54 -11.52 -6.77
CA ILE A 337 -6.02 -12.49 -7.75
C ILE A 337 -7.51 -12.61 -7.54
N GLU A 338 -8.30 -12.07 -8.46
CA GLU A 338 -9.75 -12.17 -8.40
C GLU A 338 -10.22 -13.60 -8.63
N LYS A 339 -11.37 -13.92 -8.06
CA LYS A 339 -12.00 -15.24 -8.21
C LYS A 339 -13.43 -15.07 -8.67
N ARG A 340 -13.86 -15.89 -9.60
CA ARG A 340 -15.26 -15.95 -10.06
C ARG A 340 -15.93 -17.22 -9.57
N ALA A 341 -17.11 -17.08 -9.00
CA ALA A 341 -17.95 -18.21 -8.67
C ALA A 341 -18.85 -18.53 -9.88
N TYR A 342 -18.72 -19.74 -10.41
CA TYR A 342 -19.57 -20.24 -11.49
C TYR A 342 -20.13 -21.62 -11.11
N MET A 343 -21.45 -21.75 -11.06
CA MET A 343 -22.16 -23.02 -10.71
C MET A 343 -21.62 -23.72 -9.43
N GLY A 344 -21.28 -22.92 -8.38
CA GLY A 344 -20.76 -23.46 -7.13
C GLY A 344 -19.26 -23.81 -7.13
N THR A 345 -18.57 -23.63 -8.26
CA THR A 345 -17.11 -23.80 -8.38
C THR A 345 -16.45 -22.44 -8.44
N ILE A 346 -15.37 -22.25 -7.69
CA ILE A 346 -14.55 -21.04 -7.74
C ILE A 346 -13.45 -21.24 -8.78
N THR A 347 -13.41 -20.36 -9.76
CA THR A 347 -12.40 -20.36 -10.83
C THR A 347 -11.58 -19.08 -10.79
N THR A 348 -10.31 -19.19 -11.16
CA THR A 348 -9.41 -18.05 -11.35
C THR A 348 -8.46 -18.35 -12.48
N ASP A 349 -7.98 -17.32 -13.14
CA ASP A 349 -6.97 -17.40 -14.20
C ASP A 349 -6.08 -16.16 -14.18
N PHE A 350 -5.02 -16.16 -15.00
CA PHE A 350 -4.03 -15.08 -15.01
C PHE A 350 -4.59 -13.73 -15.48
N THR A 351 -5.73 -13.71 -16.19
CA THR A 351 -6.39 -12.45 -16.62
C THR A 351 -7.11 -11.75 -15.47
N MET A 352 -7.29 -12.45 -14.34
CA MET A 352 -7.92 -11.94 -13.13
C MET A 352 -6.92 -11.36 -12.11
N ILE A 353 -5.65 -11.29 -12.47
CA ILE A 353 -4.60 -10.70 -11.63
C ILE A 353 -4.64 -9.18 -11.78
N GLN A 354 -4.69 -8.45 -10.66
CA GLN A 354 -4.70 -7.00 -10.61
C GLN A 354 -3.46 -6.45 -9.92
N ALA A 355 -2.92 -5.36 -10.47
CA ALA A 355 -1.76 -4.66 -9.92
C ALA A 355 -2.11 -3.82 -8.70
N GLY A 356 -1.32 -3.95 -7.61
CA GLY A 356 -1.36 -3.06 -6.47
C GLY A 356 -0.54 -1.78 -6.69
N SER A 357 -0.59 -0.88 -5.69
CA SER A 357 0.12 0.40 -5.73
C SER A 357 1.65 0.24 -5.81
N LEU A 358 2.19 -0.85 -5.24
CA LEU A 358 3.62 -1.15 -5.29
C LEU A 358 4.09 -1.42 -6.74
N LEU A 359 3.30 -2.18 -7.53
CA LEU A 359 3.62 -2.40 -8.95
C LEU A 359 3.36 -1.16 -9.79
N ARG A 360 2.29 -0.42 -9.52
CA ARG A 360 2.00 0.85 -10.20
C ARG A 360 3.07 1.90 -9.97
N ALA A 361 3.75 1.85 -8.82
CA ALA A 361 4.86 2.74 -8.47
C ALA A 361 6.24 2.21 -8.93
N ASN A 362 6.31 1.04 -9.57
CA ASN A 362 7.58 0.44 -9.99
C ASN A 362 8.33 1.35 -10.97
N GLY A 363 9.61 1.59 -10.72
CA GLY A 363 10.42 2.59 -11.41
C GLY A 363 10.25 4.02 -10.89
N GLY A 364 9.55 4.22 -9.76
CA GLY A 364 9.25 5.53 -9.19
C GLY A 364 9.07 5.53 -7.68
N TYR A 365 8.00 6.16 -7.20
CA TYR A 365 7.80 6.52 -5.80
C TYR A 365 6.45 6.04 -5.28
N LEU A 366 6.46 5.37 -4.11
CA LEU A 366 5.25 5.00 -3.36
C LEU A 366 5.26 5.73 -2.02
N ILE A 367 4.22 6.52 -1.77
CA ILE A 367 4.08 7.33 -0.55
C ILE A 367 2.88 6.80 0.24
N MET A 368 3.10 6.50 1.53
CA MET A 368 2.09 5.92 2.41
C MET A 368 2.23 6.45 3.84
N GLU A 369 1.14 6.47 4.58
CA GLU A 369 1.14 6.74 6.02
C GLU A 369 1.45 5.45 6.80
N ILE A 370 2.42 5.52 7.72
CA ILE A 370 2.87 4.35 8.48
C ILE A 370 1.80 3.82 9.43
N GLU A 371 1.01 4.72 10.03
CA GLU A 371 -0.11 4.36 10.90
C GLU A 371 -1.09 3.43 10.18
N SER A 372 -1.48 3.83 8.96
CA SER A 372 -2.39 3.05 8.12
C SER A 372 -1.80 1.68 7.74
N ILE A 373 -0.50 1.60 7.50
CA ILE A 373 0.20 0.34 7.21
C ILE A 373 0.18 -0.59 8.43
N LEU A 374 0.48 -0.05 9.63
CA LEU A 374 0.56 -0.83 10.86
C LEU A 374 -0.81 -1.34 11.33
N MET A 375 -1.90 -0.62 10.99
CA MET A 375 -3.27 -1.05 11.26
C MET A 375 -3.72 -2.21 10.36
N ASN A 376 -3.09 -2.42 9.22
CA ASN A 376 -3.42 -3.48 8.28
C ASN A 376 -2.48 -4.68 8.45
N SER A 377 -3.05 -5.81 8.85
CA SER A 377 -2.30 -7.05 9.07
C SER A 377 -1.49 -7.47 7.84
N PHE A 378 -0.30 -7.99 8.06
CA PHE A 378 0.63 -8.53 7.06
C PHE A 378 1.27 -7.52 6.09
N VAL A 379 0.76 -6.29 5.98
CA VAL A 379 1.27 -5.30 5.01
C VAL A 379 2.71 -4.91 5.32
N TRP A 380 3.02 -4.61 6.59
CA TRP A 380 4.36 -4.20 7.00
C TRP A 380 5.43 -5.27 6.72
N GLU A 381 5.15 -6.52 7.09
CA GLU A 381 6.11 -7.62 6.87
C GLU A 381 6.30 -7.94 5.38
N ALA A 382 5.20 -7.92 4.61
CA ALA A 382 5.27 -8.13 3.17
C ALA A 382 6.02 -7.00 2.45
N LEU A 383 5.82 -5.74 2.87
CA LEU A 383 6.53 -4.58 2.31
C LEU A 383 8.03 -4.69 2.56
N LYS A 384 8.44 -5.01 3.79
CA LYS A 384 9.87 -5.23 4.11
C LYS A 384 10.48 -6.34 3.27
N ARG A 385 9.76 -7.47 3.11
CA ARG A 385 10.20 -8.61 2.30
C ARG A 385 10.35 -8.21 0.82
N ALA A 386 9.38 -7.49 0.26
CA ALA A 386 9.42 -7.04 -1.14
C ALA A 386 10.60 -6.09 -1.40
N LEU A 387 10.83 -5.12 -0.50
CA LEU A 387 11.91 -4.14 -0.62
C LEU A 387 13.31 -4.77 -0.42
N GLN A 388 13.46 -5.75 0.46
CA GLN A 388 14.72 -6.46 0.67
C GLN A 388 15.09 -7.36 -0.51
N ASN A 389 14.10 -8.10 -1.02
CA ASN A 389 14.32 -9.05 -2.13
C ASN A 389 14.28 -8.37 -3.49
N LYS A 390 13.86 -7.11 -3.57
CA LYS A 390 13.60 -6.38 -4.84
C LYS A 390 12.68 -7.16 -5.78
N ARG A 391 11.67 -7.81 -5.21
CA ARG A 391 10.70 -8.63 -5.95
C ARG A 391 9.32 -8.47 -5.33
N LEU A 392 8.33 -8.30 -6.18
CA LEU A 392 6.92 -8.28 -5.80
C LEU A 392 6.32 -9.67 -6.06
N PHE A 393 5.67 -10.22 -5.04
CA PHE A 393 4.86 -11.42 -5.11
C PHE A 393 3.38 -11.01 -5.01
N ILE A 394 2.57 -11.40 -5.99
CA ILE A 394 1.12 -11.25 -5.94
C ILE A 394 0.55 -12.57 -5.44
N GLU A 395 0.18 -12.60 -4.16
CA GLU A 395 -0.25 -13.82 -3.47
C GLU A 395 -1.64 -13.63 -2.87
N ASP A 396 -2.43 -14.70 -2.82
CA ASP A 396 -3.68 -14.73 -2.09
C ASP A 396 -3.42 -15.06 -0.61
N VAL A 397 -3.47 -14.06 0.25
CA VAL A 397 -3.21 -14.21 1.70
C VAL A 397 -4.27 -15.08 2.39
N THR A 398 -5.48 -15.14 1.84
CA THR A 398 -6.58 -15.92 2.42
C THR A 398 -6.38 -17.43 2.27
N SER A 399 -5.56 -17.86 1.33
CA SER A 399 -5.24 -19.29 1.12
C SER A 399 -4.51 -19.93 2.31
N GLY A 400 -3.82 -19.12 3.15
CA GLY A 400 -3.17 -19.56 4.38
C GLY A 400 -4.12 -19.80 5.56
N MET A 401 -5.38 -19.35 5.46
CA MET A 401 -6.39 -19.46 6.53
C MET A 401 -7.30 -20.70 6.41
N GLY A 402 -6.91 -21.72 5.63
CA GLY A 402 -7.58 -23.03 5.65
C GLY A 402 -8.67 -23.26 4.61
N TYR A 403 -8.96 -22.29 3.73
CA TYR A 403 -9.84 -22.50 2.59
C TYR A 403 -9.00 -22.94 1.38
N GLY A 404 -8.77 -24.25 1.26
CA GLY A 404 -7.97 -24.86 0.18
C GLY A 404 -8.63 -24.76 -1.19
N THR A 405 -8.48 -23.61 -1.85
CA THR A 405 -8.71 -23.50 -3.29
C THR A 405 -7.34 -23.42 -3.97
N SER A 406 -7.16 -24.16 -5.09
CA SER A 406 -5.95 -24.01 -5.90
C SER A 406 -5.82 -22.55 -6.34
N SER A 407 -4.84 -21.84 -5.78
CA SER A 407 -4.60 -20.45 -6.13
C SER A 407 -3.41 -20.37 -7.09
N LEU A 408 -3.49 -19.49 -8.06
CA LEU A 408 -2.36 -19.14 -8.92
C LEU A 408 -1.19 -18.63 -8.07
N ARG A 409 0.02 -18.93 -8.50
CA ARG A 409 1.27 -18.41 -7.92
C ARG A 409 2.10 -17.74 -9.00
N PRO A 410 1.75 -16.52 -9.39
CA PRO A 410 2.47 -15.79 -10.42
C PRO A 410 3.96 -15.72 -10.11
N GLU A 411 4.78 -15.74 -11.15
CA GLU A 411 6.21 -15.52 -10.99
C GLU A 411 6.46 -14.10 -10.46
N PRO A 412 7.50 -13.91 -9.61
CA PRO A 412 7.76 -12.63 -8.96
C PRO A 412 8.21 -11.57 -9.96
N ILE A 413 7.66 -10.36 -9.81
CA ILE A 413 7.98 -9.21 -10.65
C ILE A 413 9.19 -8.46 -10.06
N PRO A 414 10.24 -8.14 -10.84
CA PRO A 414 11.33 -7.27 -10.41
C PRO A 414 10.82 -5.93 -9.91
N LEU A 415 11.34 -5.45 -8.76
CA LEU A 415 10.85 -4.26 -8.09
C LEU A 415 11.98 -3.23 -7.90
N GLU A 416 11.80 -2.06 -8.50
CA GLU A 416 12.64 -0.87 -8.35
C GLU A 416 11.77 0.31 -7.93
N VAL A 417 11.44 0.39 -6.64
CA VAL A 417 10.58 1.44 -6.09
C VAL A 417 11.26 2.10 -4.90
N LYS A 418 11.07 3.40 -4.77
CA LYS A 418 11.44 4.13 -3.57
C LYS A 418 10.21 4.39 -2.73
N VAL A 419 10.18 3.85 -1.53
CA VAL A 419 9.08 4.01 -0.58
C VAL A 419 9.36 5.18 0.34
N ILE A 420 8.35 6.04 0.52
CA ILE A 420 8.37 7.19 1.42
C ILE A 420 7.24 6.99 2.43
N LEU A 421 7.61 6.81 3.68
CA LEU A 421 6.67 6.69 4.78
C LEU A 421 6.48 8.03 5.47
N LEU A 422 5.23 8.39 5.71
CA LEU A 422 4.87 9.57 6.49
C LEU A 422 4.41 9.10 7.87
N GLY A 423 4.90 9.74 8.95
CA GLY A 423 4.47 9.36 10.28
C GLY A 423 4.93 10.32 11.37
N SER A 424 4.62 9.96 12.62
CA SER A 424 5.04 10.71 13.78
C SER A 424 6.47 10.35 14.19
N TYR A 425 7.10 11.26 14.93
CA TYR A 425 8.39 11.05 15.54
C TYR A 425 8.41 9.83 16.50
N HIS A 426 7.30 9.68 17.23
CA HIS A 426 7.13 8.56 18.15
C HIS A 426 7.16 7.21 17.42
N LEU A 427 6.41 7.07 16.31
CA LEU A 427 6.39 5.84 15.53
C LEU A 427 7.74 5.53 14.87
N PHE A 428 8.46 6.56 14.41
CA PHE A 428 9.82 6.34 13.91
C PHE A 428 10.70 5.66 14.97
N HIS A 429 10.74 6.20 16.21
CA HIS A 429 11.54 5.62 17.28
C HIS A 429 11.04 4.24 17.70
N LEU A 430 9.74 4.03 17.73
CA LEU A 430 9.16 2.73 18.05
C LEU A 430 9.63 1.67 17.03
N LEU A 431 9.56 1.97 15.74
CA LEU A 431 10.04 1.08 14.67
C LEU A 431 11.57 0.90 14.72
N GLN A 432 12.31 1.99 14.94
CA GLN A 432 13.77 1.95 15.03
C GLN A 432 14.26 1.03 16.14
N ASN A 433 13.58 1.02 17.29
CA ASN A 433 13.98 0.25 18.46
C ASN A 433 13.48 -1.19 18.46
N ASN A 434 12.32 -1.46 17.83
CA ASN A 434 11.66 -2.76 17.91
C ASN A 434 11.76 -3.57 16.60
N ASP A 435 12.09 -2.96 15.47
CA ASP A 435 12.23 -3.66 14.19
C ASP A 435 13.67 -3.65 13.67
N SER A 436 14.35 -4.76 13.84
CA SER A 436 15.78 -4.92 13.45
C SER A 436 16.05 -4.71 11.94
N LYS A 437 15.02 -4.81 11.08
CA LYS A 437 15.13 -4.64 9.65
C LYS A 437 14.86 -3.20 9.21
N PHE A 438 14.18 -2.42 10.04
CA PHE A 438 13.76 -1.06 9.71
C PHE A 438 14.93 -0.18 9.24
N ASN A 439 16.00 -0.10 10.02
CA ASN A 439 17.19 0.73 9.71
C ASN A 439 17.95 0.29 8.46
N LYS A 440 17.76 -0.96 8.00
CA LYS A 440 18.36 -1.46 6.76
C LYS A 440 17.60 -1.01 5.52
N ILE A 441 16.30 -0.77 5.66
CA ILE A 441 15.37 -0.46 4.57
C ILE A 441 15.09 1.04 4.48
N PHE A 442 14.99 1.74 5.63
CA PHE A 442 14.68 3.16 5.74
C PHE A 442 15.88 3.91 6.34
N LYS A 443 16.87 4.23 5.52
CA LYS A 443 18.12 4.87 5.96
C LYS A 443 18.06 6.40 5.95
N VAL A 444 17.05 6.98 5.32
CA VAL A 444 16.88 8.44 5.26
C VAL A 444 15.72 8.83 6.15
N ARG A 445 15.99 9.74 7.06
CA ARG A 445 15.00 10.38 7.91
C ARG A 445 14.92 11.86 7.56
N ALA A 446 13.72 12.37 7.31
CA ALA A 446 13.45 13.76 7.06
C ALA A 446 12.54 14.30 8.18
N ASP A 447 13.08 15.17 9.03
CA ASP A 447 12.38 15.72 10.16
C ASP A 447 11.76 17.07 9.81
N PHE A 448 10.44 17.14 9.86
CA PHE A 448 9.69 18.38 9.76
C PHE A 448 9.57 19.03 11.13
N ASP A 449 10.01 20.26 11.21
CA ASP A 449 9.90 21.10 12.41
C ASP A 449 8.49 21.68 12.51
N ASP A 450 8.09 22.09 13.70
CA ASP A 450 6.80 22.74 13.98
C ASP A 450 6.97 24.22 14.36
N GLU A 451 8.22 24.70 14.50
CA GLU A 451 8.54 26.07 14.84
C GLU A 451 9.70 26.64 14.02
N VAL A 452 9.76 27.95 13.91
CA VAL A 452 10.84 28.69 13.24
C VAL A 452 11.17 29.95 14.03
N GLU A 453 12.40 30.45 13.92
CA GLU A 453 12.79 31.72 14.52
C GLU A 453 11.93 32.88 14.01
N LYS A 454 11.43 33.73 14.94
CA LYS A 454 10.68 34.93 14.62
C LYS A 454 11.65 36.06 14.28
N ASN A 455 11.73 36.38 13.00
CA ASN A 455 12.47 37.53 12.48
C ASN A 455 11.69 38.15 11.30
N ASP A 456 12.17 39.26 10.79
CA ASP A 456 11.50 39.99 9.71
C ASP A 456 11.29 39.15 8.46
N ASP A 457 12.27 38.32 8.07
CA ASP A 457 12.17 37.44 6.90
C ASP A 457 11.07 36.39 7.09
N THR A 458 11.03 35.73 8.25
CA THR A 458 10.01 34.71 8.53
C THR A 458 8.61 35.31 8.62
N ILE A 459 8.48 36.53 9.16
CA ILE A 459 7.20 37.28 9.20
C ILE A 459 6.74 37.62 7.78
N GLN A 460 7.64 38.06 6.88
CA GLN A 460 7.30 38.32 5.48
C GLN A 460 6.92 37.02 4.74
N LYS A 461 7.63 35.91 4.99
CA LYS A 461 7.27 34.60 4.45
C LYS A 461 5.86 34.15 4.92
N TYR A 462 5.50 34.47 6.17
CA TYR A 462 4.16 34.23 6.68
C TYR A 462 3.08 35.00 5.90
N ALA A 463 3.32 36.28 5.60
CA ALA A 463 2.42 37.07 4.77
C ALA A 463 2.26 36.47 3.35
N ARG A 464 3.36 36.00 2.74
CA ARG A 464 3.35 35.32 1.44
C ARG A 464 2.62 33.96 1.49
N PHE A 465 2.77 33.21 2.60
CA PHE A 465 2.00 31.98 2.83
C PHE A 465 0.50 32.27 2.91
N ILE A 466 0.10 33.30 3.68
CA ILE A 466 -1.30 33.71 3.78
C ILE A 466 -1.85 34.13 2.41
N ALA A 467 -1.08 34.91 1.63
CA ALA A 467 -1.46 35.30 0.26
C ALA A 467 -1.71 34.10 -0.66
N ARG A 468 -0.77 33.11 -0.63
CA ARG A 468 -0.90 31.84 -1.34
C ARG A 468 -2.19 31.11 -0.95
N SER A 469 -2.40 30.94 0.35
CA SER A 469 -3.55 30.22 0.89
C SER A 469 -4.89 30.88 0.55
N CYS A 470 -4.96 32.22 0.62
CA CYS A 470 -6.14 32.96 0.19
C CYS A 470 -6.46 32.72 -1.29
N LYS A 471 -5.43 32.72 -2.16
CA LYS A 471 -5.60 32.49 -3.58
C LYS A 471 -6.03 31.05 -3.91
N GLU A 472 -5.40 30.07 -3.26
CA GLU A 472 -5.68 28.64 -3.50
C GLU A 472 -7.08 28.24 -3.04
N GLU A 473 -7.54 28.76 -1.89
CA GLU A 473 -8.83 28.41 -1.30
C GLU A 473 -9.96 29.43 -1.59
N GLY A 474 -9.68 30.49 -2.33
CA GLY A 474 -10.68 31.51 -2.68
C GLY A 474 -11.14 32.32 -1.47
N LEU A 475 -10.28 32.51 -0.45
CA LEU A 475 -10.55 33.32 0.73
C LEU A 475 -10.37 34.82 0.43
N LEU A 476 -11.03 35.67 1.23
CA LEU A 476 -10.83 37.12 1.15
C LEU A 476 -9.38 37.49 1.55
N PRO A 477 -8.78 38.46 0.85
CA PRO A 477 -7.44 38.95 1.21
C PRO A 477 -7.45 39.60 2.60
N LEU A 478 -6.31 39.53 3.29
CA LEU A 478 -6.12 40.14 4.61
C LEU A 478 -5.53 41.55 4.52
N THR A 479 -5.94 42.39 5.46
CA THR A 479 -5.27 43.67 5.75
C THR A 479 -3.92 43.42 6.45
N PRO A 480 -2.96 44.38 6.47
CA PRO A 480 -1.72 44.31 7.27
C PRO A 480 -1.97 43.99 8.75
N LYS A 481 -3.03 44.55 9.34
CA LYS A 481 -3.44 44.25 10.72
C LYS A 481 -3.97 42.79 10.85
N GLY A 482 -4.69 42.29 9.85
CA GLY A 482 -5.15 40.92 9.83
C GLY A 482 -4.00 39.93 9.75
N VAL A 483 -2.97 40.22 8.92
CA VAL A 483 -1.75 39.41 8.86
C VAL A 483 -1.00 39.45 10.19
N ALA A 484 -0.82 40.63 10.79
CA ALA A 484 -0.19 40.78 12.11
C ALA A 484 -0.90 39.93 13.19
N ALA A 485 -2.24 39.92 13.19
CA ALA A 485 -3.01 39.11 14.13
C ALA A 485 -2.82 37.59 13.91
N ILE A 486 -2.66 37.12 12.67
CA ILE A 486 -2.33 35.71 12.37
C ILE A 486 -0.90 35.38 12.84
N VAL A 487 0.09 36.28 12.64
CA VAL A 487 1.45 36.09 13.15
C VAL A 487 1.46 35.99 14.66
N GLU A 488 0.74 36.87 15.37
CA GLU A 488 0.60 36.82 16.83
C GLU A 488 -0.08 35.52 17.31
N HIS A 489 -1.04 35.02 16.54
CA HIS A 489 -1.66 33.70 16.82
C HIS A 489 -0.67 32.56 16.68
N GLY A 490 0.15 32.56 15.61
CA GLY A 490 1.21 31.57 15.39
C GLY A 490 2.26 31.55 16.49
N GLU A 491 2.65 32.74 17.01
CA GLU A 491 3.54 32.88 18.16
C GLU A 491 2.91 32.32 19.45
N LYS A 492 1.66 32.71 19.73
CA LYS A 492 0.92 32.24 20.90
C LYS A 492 0.77 30.72 20.90
N TYR A 493 0.60 30.11 19.71
CA TYR A 493 0.45 28.67 19.56
C TYR A 493 1.70 27.89 20.01
N ILE A 494 2.90 28.45 19.84
CA ILE A 494 4.17 27.86 20.29
C ILE A 494 4.50 28.21 21.72
N SER A 495 3.81 29.22 22.34
CA SER A 495 4.10 29.73 23.69
C SER A 495 5.54 30.25 23.86
N ASN A 496 6.16 30.71 22.78
CA ASN A 496 7.51 31.27 22.76
C ASN A 496 7.56 32.54 21.89
N LYS A 497 7.84 33.71 22.53
CA LYS A 497 7.87 35.01 21.87
C LYS A 497 8.98 35.18 20.81
N LEU A 498 9.98 34.29 20.78
CA LEU A 498 11.08 34.29 19.82
C LEU A 498 10.84 33.33 18.64
N LYS A 499 9.72 32.62 18.64
CA LYS A 499 9.42 31.61 17.67
C LYS A 499 8.04 31.81 17.01
N LEU A 500 7.86 31.29 15.83
CA LEU A 500 6.58 31.21 15.11
C LEU A 500 6.25 29.77 14.79
N SER A 501 4.99 29.41 14.93
CA SER A 501 4.51 28.08 14.51
C SER A 501 4.53 27.93 12.99
N ILE A 502 5.02 26.81 12.51
CA ILE A 502 4.87 26.38 11.13
C ILE A 502 3.93 25.17 11.00
N ARG A 503 3.11 24.97 12.01
CA ARG A 503 1.93 24.09 11.94
C ARG A 503 0.80 24.85 11.22
N PHE A 504 0.86 24.81 9.90
CA PHE A 504 -0.07 25.60 9.07
C PHE A 504 -1.51 25.10 9.10
N GLY A 505 -1.76 23.82 9.47
CA GLY A 505 -3.12 23.28 9.59
C GLY A 505 -4.02 24.09 10.54
N PRO A 506 -3.65 24.25 11.83
CA PRO A 506 -4.36 25.12 12.79
C PRO A 506 -4.46 26.58 12.34
N ILE A 507 -3.40 27.13 11.77
CA ILE A 507 -3.38 28.52 11.28
C ILE A 507 -4.39 28.71 10.14
N MET A 508 -4.47 27.76 9.23
CA MET A 508 -5.48 27.74 8.16
C MET A 508 -6.91 27.62 8.70
N GLY A 509 -7.09 26.88 9.80
CA GLY A 509 -8.37 26.82 10.49
C GLY A 509 -8.86 28.21 10.89
N ILE A 510 -8.00 28.99 11.62
CA ILE A 510 -8.33 30.36 12.01
C ILE A 510 -8.53 31.29 10.81
N LEU A 511 -7.72 31.12 9.76
CA LEU A 511 -7.83 31.92 8.53
C LEU A 511 -9.18 31.72 7.84
N ARG A 512 -9.66 30.48 7.70
CA ARG A 512 -10.97 30.13 7.14
C ARG A 512 -12.11 30.69 7.99
N GLU A 513 -11.99 30.60 9.31
CA GLU A 513 -13.00 31.16 10.22
C GLU A 513 -13.02 32.70 10.18
N ALA A 514 -11.86 33.34 10.09
CA ALA A 514 -11.76 34.79 9.92
C ALA A 514 -12.39 35.26 8.61
N ASP A 515 -12.22 34.52 7.52
CA ASP A 515 -12.90 34.75 6.23
C ASP A 515 -14.44 34.64 6.40
N TYR A 516 -14.92 33.59 7.07
CA TYR A 516 -16.34 33.44 7.37
C TYR A 516 -16.92 34.66 8.11
N TRP A 517 -16.24 35.15 9.16
CA TRP A 517 -16.69 36.31 9.91
C TRP A 517 -16.60 37.60 9.11
N ALA A 518 -15.58 37.77 8.28
CA ALA A 518 -15.44 38.90 7.39
C ALA A 518 -16.60 38.94 6.36
N ARG A 519 -16.94 37.80 5.75
CA ARG A 519 -18.08 37.67 4.81
C ARG A 519 -19.42 37.93 5.51
N LYS A 520 -19.60 37.41 6.72
CA LYS A 520 -20.83 37.62 7.52
C LYS A 520 -21.12 39.09 7.82
N ARG A 521 -20.07 39.93 7.93
CA ARG A 521 -20.22 41.40 8.08
C ARG A 521 -20.25 42.14 6.72
N ASN A 522 -20.31 41.44 5.59
CA ASN A 522 -20.20 41.97 4.23
C ASN A 522 -18.88 42.70 3.95
N GLY A 523 -17.78 42.28 4.61
CA GLY A 523 -16.43 42.82 4.40
C GLY A 523 -15.81 42.32 3.10
N ARG A 524 -14.94 43.13 2.51
CA ARG A 524 -14.14 42.74 1.33
C ARG A 524 -12.72 42.28 1.67
N LEU A 525 -12.30 42.52 2.90
CA LEU A 525 -10.99 42.15 3.42
C LEU A 525 -11.15 41.59 4.84
N VAL A 526 -10.32 40.65 5.20
CA VAL A 526 -10.20 40.13 6.57
C VAL A 526 -9.35 41.11 7.39
N THR A 527 -9.86 41.54 8.52
CA THR A 527 -9.18 42.44 9.45
C THR A 527 -8.71 41.73 10.72
N ASP A 528 -7.91 42.41 11.56
CA ASP A 528 -7.53 41.95 12.89
C ASP A 528 -8.75 41.57 13.75
N LYS A 529 -9.85 42.33 13.65
CA LYS A 529 -11.08 42.05 14.40
C LYS A 529 -11.73 40.73 14.01
N ASP A 530 -11.68 40.38 12.72
CA ASP A 530 -12.21 39.11 12.20
C ASP A 530 -11.36 37.94 12.69
N VAL A 531 -10.03 38.10 12.72
CA VAL A 531 -9.09 37.09 13.24
C VAL A 531 -9.30 36.86 14.73
N VAL A 532 -9.37 37.93 15.51
CA VAL A 532 -9.61 37.88 16.98
C VAL A 532 -10.98 37.23 17.23
N ARG A 533 -12.00 37.59 16.47
CA ARG A 533 -13.31 36.97 16.58
C ARG A 533 -13.26 35.47 16.26
N ALA A 534 -12.62 35.08 15.19
CA ALA A 534 -12.46 33.66 14.82
C ALA A 534 -11.80 32.88 15.97
N TYR A 535 -10.72 33.41 16.55
CA TYR A 535 -10.05 32.78 17.70
C TYR A 535 -10.97 32.65 18.92
N ASN A 536 -11.72 33.71 19.28
CA ASN A 536 -12.60 33.70 20.42
C ASN A 536 -13.78 32.72 20.23
N GLU A 537 -14.34 32.66 19.04
CA GLU A 537 -15.41 31.73 18.71
C GLU A 537 -14.91 30.26 18.64
N TYR A 538 -13.67 30.05 18.14
CA TYR A 538 -12.99 28.76 18.24
C TYR A 538 -12.87 28.33 19.69
N ARG A 539 -12.33 29.23 20.56
CA ARG A 539 -12.19 28.96 21.98
C ARG A 539 -13.54 28.66 22.64
N PHE A 540 -14.56 29.45 22.38
CA PHE A 540 -15.91 29.29 22.95
C PHE A 540 -16.53 27.89 22.61
N ARG A 541 -16.23 27.32 21.46
CA ARG A 541 -16.72 25.99 21.12
C ARG A 541 -16.08 24.86 21.90
N TYR A 542 -14.90 25.09 22.49
CA TYR A 542 -14.11 24.04 23.12
C TYR A 542 -13.85 24.31 24.64
N ASN A 543 -14.14 25.49 25.17
CA ASN A 543 -13.77 25.88 26.53
C ASN A 543 -14.85 25.63 27.58
N LEU A 544 -15.88 24.84 27.29
CA LEU A 544 -16.95 24.57 28.26
C LEU A 544 -16.41 24.05 29.61
N TYR A 545 -15.39 23.21 29.59
CA TYR A 545 -14.79 22.69 30.81
C TYR A 545 -14.08 23.81 31.61
N GLU A 546 -13.38 24.71 30.92
CA GLU A 546 -12.79 25.90 31.54
C GLU A 546 -13.86 26.78 32.19
N GLU A 547 -14.98 27.03 31.54
CA GLU A 547 -16.10 27.80 32.06
C GLU A 547 -16.71 27.14 33.30
N LYS A 548 -16.95 25.83 33.26
CA LYS A 548 -17.45 25.08 34.41
C LYS A 548 -16.48 25.09 35.59
N MET A 549 -15.18 25.04 35.31
CA MET A 549 -14.16 25.16 36.36
C MET A 549 -14.14 26.57 36.94
N HIS A 550 -14.33 27.62 36.12
CA HIS A 550 -14.46 29.02 36.60
C HIS A 550 -15.70 29.20 37.50
N GLU A 551 -16.85 28.63 37.11
CA GLU A 551 -18.06 28.62 37.95
C GLU A 551 -17.76 28.07 39.36
N SER A 552 -16.99 26.99 39.47
CA SER A 552 -16.64 26.32 40.73
C SER A 552 -15.81 27.20 41.68
N TYR A 553 -15.09 28.20 41.17
CA TYR A 553 -14.41 29.21 41.99
C TYR A 553 -15.32 30.38 42.39
N VAL A 554 -16.29 30.71 41.53
CA VAL A 554 -17.22 31.82 41.77
C VAL A 554 -18.28 31.42 42.78
N ASP A 555 -18.70 30.17 42.81
CA ASP A 555 -19.70 29.62 43.74
C ASP A 555 -19.09 29.02 45.02
N ASP A 556 -17.77 29.27 45.26
CA ASP A 556 -17.01 28.78 46.41
C ASP A 556 -16.97 27.24 46.55
N THR A 557 -17.32 26.48 45.51
CA THR A 557 -17.16 25.01 45.51
C THR A 557 -15.69 24.64 45.60
N ILE A 558 -14.81 25.39 44.92
CA ILE A 558 -13.35 25.33 45.09
C ILE A 558 -12.93 26.59 45.82
N MET A 559 -12.42 26.39 47.02
CA MET A 559 -12.00 27.50 47.89
C MET A 559 -10.70 28.14 47.41
N ILE A 560 -10.72 29.42 47.17
CA ILE A 560 -9.54 30.25 46.86
C ILE A 560 -9.68 31.62 47.55
N ASP A 561 -8.67 31.98 48.32
CA ASP A 561 -8.65 33.29 48.94
C ASP A 561 -7.89 34.26 48.05
N VAL A 562 -8.43 35.44 47.78
CA VAL A 562 -7.80 36.49 46.94
C VAL A 562 -7.53 37.75 47.67
N GLU A 563 -8.08 37.88 48.87
CA GLU A 563 -7.89 39.00 49.81
C GLU A 563 -7.35 38.46 51.13
N SER A 564 -7.03 39.22 52.04
CA SER A 564 -6.47 38.85 53.38
C SER A 564 -4.99 38.40 53.38
N ASN A 565 -4.45 38.17 54.53
CA ASN A 565 -3.11 37.69 54.80
C ASN A 565 -3.21 36.43 55.67
N VAL A 566 -2.67 35.30 55.21
CA VAL A 566 -2.77 34.00 55.88
C VAL A 566 -1.39 33.38 56.03
N VAL A 567 -1.13 32.76 57.17
CA VAL A 567 0.11 32.05 57.48
C VAL A 567 0.04 30.66 56.89
N GLY A 568 1.11 30.20 56.30
CA GLY A 568 1.23 28.85 55.75
C GLY A 568 0.39 28.57 54.50
N GLN A 569 -0.17 29.59 53.85
CA GLN A 569 -1.04 29.45 52.70
C GLN A 569 -0.56 30.29 51.50
N VAL A 570 -0.55 29.73 50.30
CA VAL A 570 -0.18 30.42 49.04
C VAL A 570 -1.01 29.87 47.90
N ASN A 571 -1.41 30.73 46.95
CA ASN A 571 -2.05 30.31 45.71
C ASN A 571 -1.00 29.87 44.67
N ALA A 572 -1.05 28.61 44.23
CA ALA A 572 -0.28 28.07 43.12
C ALA A 572 -1.00 28.28 41.80
N LEU A 573 -0.25 28.24 40.73
CA LEU A 573 -0.79 28.24 39.35
C LEU A 573 -0.47 26.92 38.66
N ALA A 574 -1.50 26.27 38.16
CA ALA A 574 -1.39 25.03 37.36
C ALA A 574 -1.95 25.23 35.96
N VAL A 575 -1.40 24.54 34.97
CA VAL A 575 -1.88 24.55 33.60
C VAL A 575 -2.56 23.21 33.32
N PHE A 576 -3.75 23.28 32.76
CA PHE A 576 -4.52 22.15 32.30
C PHE A 576 -4.62 22.14 30.77
N GLN A 577 -4.45 20.99 30.17
CA GLN A 577 -4.64 20.79 28.72
C GLN A 577 -5.73 19.76 28.51
N ILE A 578 -6.75 20.13 27.74
CA ILE A 578 -7.85 19.26 27.36
C ILE A 578 -8.03 19.39 25.84
N GLY A 579 -7.64 18.34 25.12
CA GLY A 579 -7.57 18.40 23.67
C GLY A 579 -6.60 19.48 23.20
N ASP A 580 -7.10 20.38 22.37
CA ASP A 580 -6.33 21.51 21.81
C ASP A 580 -6.38 22.80 22.67
N ILE A 581 -7.13 22.77 23.77
CA ILE A 581 -7.24 23.93 24.64
C ILE A 581 -6.39 23.75 25.90
N SER A 582 -5.61 24.80 26.18
CA SER A 582 -4.84 24.92 27.40
C SER A 582 -5.31 26.16 28.18
N PHE A 583 -5.56 26.00 29.49
CA PHE A 583 -5.93 27.07 30.36
C PHE A 583 -5.28 26.94 31.74
N GLY A 584 -5.10 28.07 32.43
CA GLY A 584 -4.56 28.12 33.78
C GLY A 584 -5.65 28.06 34.82
N ARG A 585 -5.35 27.44 35.97
CA ARG A 585 -6.20 27.51 37.16
C ARG A 585 -5.35 27.74 38.41
N PRO A 586 -5.85 28.51 39.41
CA PRO A 586 -5.21 28.60 40.73
C PRO A 586 -5.51 27.30 41.51
N SER A 587 -4.61 27.00 42.46
CA SER A 587 -4.81 25.95 43.46
C SER A 587 -4.22 26.45 44.77
N ARG A 588 -4.97 26.28 45.86
CA ARG A 588 -4.50 26.68 47.18
C ARG A 588 -3.54 25.63 47.72
N ILE A 589 -2.33 26.02 48.10
CA ILE A 589 -1.36 25.20 48.83
C ILE A 589 -1.31 25.65 50.27
N THR A 590 -1.39 24.69 51.19
CA THR A 590 -1.20 24.91 52.62
C THR A 590 0.01 24.11 53.12
N ALA A 591 0.74 24.67 54.06
CA ALA A 591 1.84 24.02 54.75
C ALA A 591 1.66 24.22 56.26
N GLU A 592 1.62 23.11 56.97
CA GLU A 592 1.59 23.08 58.41
C GLU A 592 2.92 22.55 58.98
N THR A 593 3.46 23.25 59.96
CA THR A 593 4.72 22.90 60.61
C THR A 593 4.53 22.59 62.09
N TYR A 594 5.09 21.47 62.54
CA TYR A 594 4.98 21.02 63.92
C TYR A 594 6.25 20.27 64.35
N MET A 595 6.46 20.12 65.63
CA MET A 595 7.58 19.39 66.20
C MET A 595 7.46 17.89 65.83
N GLY A 596 8.47 17.32 65.21
CA GLY A 596 8.46 15.91 64.74
C GLY A 596 9.79 15.45 64.20
N LYS A 597 9.86 14.17 63.83
CA LYS A 597 11.06 13.52 63.32
C LYS A 597 11.05 13.37 61.79
N GLN A 598 9.91 13.55 61.14
CA GLN A 598 9.74 13.45 59.70
C GLN A 598 9.98 14.82 59.05
N SER A 599 10.89 14.95 58.10
CA SER A 599 11.18 16.25 57.48
C SER A 599 9.98 16.79 56.67
N VAL A 600 9.90 16.61 55.40
CA VAL A 600 8.80 17.09 54.55
C VAL A 600 7.88 15.95 54.18
N ILE A 601 6.61 16.06 54.53
CA ILE A 601 5.51 15.12 54.16
C ILE A 601 4.69 15.85 53.10
N ASN A 602 4.70 15.37 51.88
CA ASN A 602 3.82 15.84 50.83
C ASN A 602 2.62 14.88 50.75
N ILE A 603 1.42 15.37 51.00
CA ILE A 603 0.21 14.56 51.09
C ILE A 603 -0.13 13.91 49.77
N GLU A 604 0.03 14.58 48.64
CA GLU A 604 -0.21 14.05 47.31
C GLU A 604 0.70 12.86 47.01
N ARG A 605 1.97 12.91 47.42
CA ARG A 605 2.91 11.81 47.28
C ARG A 605 2.51 10.58 48.10
N GLU A 606 2.17 10.79 49.35
CA GLU A 606 1.76 9.73 50.27
C GLU A 606 0.41 9.10 49.82
N ALA A 607 -0.49 9.91 49.25
CA ALA A 607 -1.77 9.48 48.71
C ALA A 607 -1.66 8.91 47.29
N LYS A 608 -0.45 8.89 46.67
CA LYS A 608 -0.20 8.45 45.27
C LYS A 608 -0.96 9.28 44.21
N LEU A 609 -1.16 10.55 44.51
CA LEU A 609 -1.75 11.53 43.60
C LEU A 609 -0.68 12.41 42.93
N SER A 610 0.62 12.22 43.22
CA SER A 610 1.72 12.96 42.62
C SER A 610 2.43 12.20 41.52
N GLY A 611 2.85 12.92 40.47
CA GLY A 611 3.73 12.43 39.44
C GLY A 611 5.21 12.46 39.81
N LYS A 612 6.04 11.74 39.08
CA LYS A 612 7.49 11.60 39.37
C LYS A 612 8.25 12.93 39.34
N THR A 613 7.82 13.88 38.53
CA THR A 613 8.48 15.18 38.41
C THR A 613 8.17 16.04 39.62
N HIS A 614 6.95 16.00 40.13
CA HIS A 614 6.54 16.66 41.38
C HIS A 614 7.27 16.06 42.58
N ASP A 615 7.33 14.74 42.73
CA ASP A 615 8.06 14.04 43.77
C ASP A 615 9.53 14.47 43.82
N LYS A 616 10.17 14.62 42.67
CA LYS A 616 11.52 15.14 42.53
C LYS A 616 11.63 16.59 43.07
N GLY A 617 10.65 17.43 42.77
CA GLY A 617 10.57 18.81 43.30
C GLY A 617 10.54 18.83 44.82
N VAL A 618 9.69 18.01 45.44
CA VAL A 618 9.59 17.92 46.93
C VAL A 618 10.90 17.42 47.55
N LEU A 619 11.59 16.47 46.94
CA LEU A 619 12.91 16.01 47.43
C LEU A 619 13.97 17.10 47.32
N ILE A 620 13.94 17.93 46.28
CA ILE A 620 14.81 19.09 46.11
C ILE A 620 14.57 20.12 47.21
N LEU A 621 13.30 20.41 47.54
CA LEU A 621 12.91 21.29 48.65
C LEU A 621 13.43 20.78 49.97
N SER A 622 13.25 19.50 50.27
CA SER A 622 13.78 18.88 51.48
C SER A 622 15.29 19.07 51.60
N GLY A 623 16.03 18.90 50.47
CA GLY A 623 17.47 19.15 50.43
C GLY A 623 17.84 20.63 50.66
N TYR A 624 17.07 21.58 50.11
CA TYR A 624 17.27 23.01 50.35
C TYR A 624 17.04 23.40 51.81
N LEU A 625 15.93 22.94 52.43
CA LEU A 625 15.59 23.18 53.81
C LEU A 625 16.66 22.60 54.74
N GLY A 626 17.07 21.37 54.53
CA GLY A 626 18.13 20.73 55.30
C GLY A 626 19.45 21.51 55.24
N ARG A 627 19.85 21.95 54.04
CA ARG A 627 21.05 22.77 53.87
C ARG A 627 20.94 24.13 54.58
N THR A 628 19.76 24.75 54.54
CA THR A 628 19.59 26.11 55.05
C THR A 628 19.42 26.13 56.58
N PHE A 629 18.67 25.18 57.13
CA PHE A 629 18.24 25.23 58.52
C PHE A 629 18.81 24.11 59.42
N ALA A 630 19.45 23.07 58.84
CA ALA A 630 19.95 21.91 59.59
C ALA A 630 21.49 21.75 59.51
N GLN A 631 22.25 22.85 59.44
CA GLN A 631 23.71 22.79 59.36
C GLN A 631 24.40 22.39 60.67
N ASN A 632 23.85 22.86 61.80
CA ASN A 632 24.45 22.64 63.14
C ASN A 632 23.65 21.65 63.98
N TYR A 633 22.34 21.57 63.76
CA TYR A 633 21.42 20.69 64.51
C TYR A 633 20.45 20.02 63.55
N PRO A 634 20.00 18.80 63.84
CA PRO A 634 18.97 18.14 63.02
C PRO A 634 17.69 18.98 62.97
N LEU A 635 16.99 18.94 61.82
CA LEU A 635 15.71 19.60 61.68
C LEU A 635 14.67 18.80 62.49
N GLY A 636 14.45 19.19 63.75
CA GLY A 636 13.51 18.50 64.67
C GLY A 636 12.05 18.87 64.40
N LEU A 637 11.67 18.95 63.13
CA LEU A 637 10.36 19.39 62.73
C LEU A 637 9.78 18.55 61.61
N SER A 638 8.48 18.40 61.58
CA SER A 638 7.72 17.83 60.49
C SER A 638 6.95 18.92 59.77
N ILE A 639 6.91 18.86 58.45
CA ILE A 639 6.23 19.80 57.58
C ILE A 639 5.23 19.00 56.76
N SER A 640 3.94 19.31 56.83
CA SER A 640 2.89 18.74 55.99
C SER A 640 2.49 19.76 54.92
N ILE A 641 2.52 19.35 53.67
CA ILE A 641 2.13 20.19 52.52
C ILE A 641 0.99 19.50 51.79
N THR A 642 0.01 20.25 51.35
CA THR A 642 -1.07 19.75 50.50
C THR A 642 -1.57 20.82 49.52
N PHE A 643 -2.05 20.31 48.37
CA PHE A 643 -2.87 21.08 47.44
C PHE A 643 -4.32 20.88 47.77
N GLU A 644 -4.90 21.85 48.41
CA GLU A 644 -6.28 21.78 48.86
C GLU A 644 -7.24 21.47 47.68
N GLN A 645 -8.19 20.58 47.89
CA GLN A 645 -9.21 20.20 46.93
C GLN A 645 -8.67 19.76 45.53
N SER A 646 -7.46 19.19 45.48
CA SER A 646 -6.88 18.66 44.25
C SER A 646 -6.94 17.12 44.26
N TYR A 647 -7.96 16.54 43.58
CA TYR A 647 -8.20 15.10 43.55
C TYR A 647 -7.79 14.44 42.23
N GLY A 648 -7.39 15.24 41.24
CA GLY A 648 -7.08 14.77 39.87
C GLY A 648 -5.61 14.42 39.59
N GLY A 649 -4.78 14.44 40.65
CA GLY A 649 -3.33 14.24 40.49
C GLY A 649 -2.58 15.51 40.07
N ILE A 650 -1.30 15.60 40.50
CA ILE A 650 -0.40 16.73 40.23
C ILE A 650 0.92 16.18 39.67
N ASP A 651 1.45 16.79 38.63
CA ASP A 651 2.81 16.53 38.15
C ASP A 651 3.51 17.85 37.77
N GLY A 652 4.84 17.83 37.68
CA GLY A 652 5.67 18.99 37.43
C GLY A 652 6.31 19.54 38.70
N ASP A 653 7.51 20.10 38.57
CA ASP A 653 8.29 20.71 39.66
C ASP A 653 8.01 22.21 39.81
N SER A 654 7.12 22.79 39.00
CA SER A 654 6.81 24.22 38.96
C SER A 654 6.06 24.76 40.21
N ALA A 655 5.53 23.85 41.05
CA ALA A 655 4.92 24.22 42.34
C ALA A 655 5.93 24.42 43.44
N SER A 656 7.19 24.02 43.28
CA SER A 656 8.21 24.02 44.36
C SER A 656 8.44 25.38 45.00
N SER A 657 8.37 26.47 44.24
CA SER A 657 8.49 27.82 44.83
C SER A 657 7.30 28.18 45.74
N THR A 658 6.09 27.78 45.33
CA THR A 658 4.86 28.01 46.10
C THR A 658 4.88 27.21 47.40
N GLU A 659 5.23 25.90 47.29
CA GLU A 659 5.41 25.03 48.46
C GLU A 659 6.45 25.58 49.42
N LEU A 660 7.60 26.07 48.91
CA LEU A 660 8.65 26.67 49.73
C LEU A 660 8.15 27.91 50.46
N TYR A 661 7.41 28.79 49.80
CA TYR A 661 6.89 30.00 50.44
C TYR A 661 5.84 29.68 51.50
N ALA A 662 4.97 28.70 51.28
CA ALA A 662 4.03 28.23 52.30
C ALA A 662 4.77 27.66 53.51
N ILE A 663 5.81 26.83 53.31
CA ILE A 663 6.66 26.28 54.38
C ILE A 663 7.33 27.41 55.18
N ILE A 664 7.98 28.35 54.51
CA ILE A 664 8.70 29.45 55.20
C ILE A 664 7.71 30.33 55.97
N SER A 665 6.54 30.61 55.41
CA SER A 665 5.46 31.33 56.05
C SER A 665 5.00 30.65 57.37
N SER A 666 4.73 29.33 57.28
CA SER A 666 4.35 28.51 58.44
C SER A 666 5.44 28.44 59.48
N LEU A 667 6.72 28.29 59.08
CA LEU A 667 7.86 28.28 60.03
C LEU A 667 8.13 29.59 60.74
N SER A 668 7.88 30.71 60.05
CA SER A 668 8.19 32.05 60.56
C SER A 668 7.00 32.78 61.14
N ASP A 669 5.81 32.21 61.07
CA ASP A 669 4.53 32.83 61.41
C ASP A 669 4.29 34.19 60.70
N ILE A 670 4.86 34.34 59.51
CA ILE A 670 4.71 35.51 58.64
C ILE A 670 3.61 35.29 57.63
N PRO A 671 2.51 36.07 57.67
CA PRO A 671 1.40 35.85 56.74
C PRO A 671 1.73 36.31 55.31
N ILE A 672 1.18 35.58 54.30
CA ILE A 672 1.31 35.92 52.90
C ILE A 672 0.00 36.48 52.38
N HIS A 673 0.09 37.56 51.58
CA HIS A 673 -1.07 38.18 50.94
C HIS A 673 -1.67 37.23 49.87
N GLN A 674 -2.94 36.88 50.04
CA GLN A 674 -3.60 35.86 49.20
C GLN A 674 -3.97 36.33 47.78
N GLY A 675 -3.93 37.63 47.51
CA GLY A 675 -4.06 38.19 46.17
C GLY A 675 -2.87 37.91 45.24
N ILE A 676 -1.84 37.18 45.72
CA ILE A 676 -0.65 36.82 44.93
C ILE A 676 -0.66 35.32 44.67
N ALA A 677 -0.54 34.94 43.40
CA ALA A 677 -0.36 33.55 42.99
C ALA A 677 1.06 33.36 42.43
N VAL A 678 1.61 32.17 42.66
CA VAL A 678 3.02 31.86 42.31
C VAL A 678 3.13 30.56 41.51
N THR A 679 4.06 30.54 40.57
CA THR A 679 4.53 29.32 39.93
C THR A 679 6.04 29.46 39.66
N GLY A 680 6.76 28.36 39.73
CA GLY A 680 8.19 28.32 39.44
C GLY A 680 8.89 27.19 40.19
N SER A 681 9.92 26.62 39.58
CA SER A 681 10.75 25.60 40.23
C SER A 681 11.86 26.24 41.10
N VAL A 682 12.29 25.49 42.10
CA VAL A 682 13.40 25.86 42.98
C VAL A 682 14.45 24.76 42.97
N ASN A 683 15.71 25.10 42.80
CA ASN A 683 16.82 24.14 42.92
C ASN A 683 17.34 24.04 44.41
N GLN A 684 18.22 23.05 44.66
CA GLN A 684 18.81 22.83 46.00
C GLN A 684 19.60 24.04 46.57
N LYS A 685 19.84 25.08 45.78
CA LYS A 685 20.51 26.32 46.20
C LYS A 685 19.54 27.48 46.44
N GLY A 686 18.22 27.25 46.27
CA GLY A 686 17.19 28.26 46.44
C GLY A 686 17.10 29.25 45.27
N LYS A 687 17.50 28.83 44.07
CA LYS A 687 17.41 29.64 42.84
C LYS A 687 16.38 29.05 41.90
#